data_9fdd97333646bcbf04ae1bdc6fb25c0a
#
_entry.id   9fdd97333646bcbf04ae1bdc6fb25c0a
#
_cell.length_a   1.000
_cell.length_b   1.000
_cell.length_c   1.000
_cell.angle_alpha   90.00
_cell.angle_beta   90.00
_cell.angle_gamma   90.00
#
_symmetry.space_group_name_H-M   'P 1'
#
loop_
_entity.id
_entity.type
_entity.pdbx_description
1 polymer ?
#
loop_
_entity_poly.entity_id
_entity_poly.type
_entity_poly.pdbx_seq_one_letter_code
_entity_poly.pdbx_strand_id
1 'polypeptide(L)'
;MNKKEFLLRGIAILSSLMVLVFCSWNPIDFLQEAQTKYEQYQQQYPSVKINMVFNQPVFSPGDTAFFNAWYTNEENIPVKGNHIVNVDLISGSGSTMQQIRFRVKDGSSNNQIVFNKELKPGVYKLVAYTDWMKNFGETWFYQKRIQILQRNKVAIQESIDHGIKFYSEGGHFVNGLMNKMVVVGPPSEELIIKNQQSTIIQKLTLDPTGLGSLMITPESGQSYFAEVNGSSKSLPLPKVDQDGIVMQLDHKGEQISFAIPKDSKLDNQEIYVISTASGKIVSKEKIVLSQDQSNNSIRLTPKQGVLNQIFVFNAIGKLIGQRVFSPLVLDNPITVKMQFPTQAMQRGNVMGGISIVDKSGTPMEAEVSITVLQDNLFNDFDVSNSYLSELPELTERIESFGKLSETLNDFLITQTWKKINWEAILSSNPTTFKFPFQAQSTLKGQVISDKTGFPPPDSTILLTYLQKNTVGYEAYVNKGKFEMPLIFDFWGEDYIFCSLQNKSRTLDGDYTISILKDSIKLTQRWNSVEDTEPSPYGDYAFKKKLVTNSFNYFSVDQSGTASENLNPNALLEEEFMGVDYTVNVGDYLIFPKMEDLLREVVPFVQHRRKGDVESVRMFFRYLNTTKVSKGDPLYVIDGLMCMNTPYFLGLKPEDVLFIKLINNPNKLSQLGKLGENGVIFVESRKGNLAPISIVKNLFPIVGLNRAVDFSKNQSVPGISVTPHIPNLHSTLYWKPSMIVSSSAPASVSFSTGDDIGPMRIVVRGVTKGGYLFSAEQVIHVGFNAVKN
;
A
#
# COMPACT_ATOMS: atom_id res chain seq x y z
N MET A 1 -15.02 45.41 67.31
CA MET A 1 -14.22 45.30 66.13
C MET A 1 -15.02 45.84 64.95
N ASN A 2 -14.52 46.91 64.31
CA ASN A 2 -15.28 47.76 63.40
C ASN A 2 -15.49 47.09 62.05
N LYS A 3 -16.70 47.06 61.50
CA LYS A 3 -17.05 46.51 60.19
C LYS A 3 -16.13 46.99 59.05
N LYS A 4 -15.55 48.19 59.19
CA LYS A 4 -14.59 48.75 58.22
C LYS A 4 -13.21 48.03 58.23
N GLU A 5 -12.72 47.58 59.36
CA GLU A 5 -11.46 46.83 59.44
C GLU A 5 -11.59 45.38 58.88
N PHE A 6 -12.77 44.76 59.00
CA PHE A 6 -13.03 43.44 58.41
C PHE A 6 -13.12 43.53 56.92
N LEU A 7 -13.70 44.59 56.36
CA LEU A 7 -13.79 44.83 54.92
C LEU A 7 -12.41 45.12 54.30
N LEU A 8 -11.58 45.91 54.96
CA LEU A 8 -10.21 46.24 54.53
C LEU A 8 -9.28 45.03 54.59
N ARG A 9 -9.40 44.19 55.61
CA ARG A 9 -8.64 42.92 55.67
C ARG A 9 -9.13 41.90 54.62
N GLY A 10 -10.44 41.85 54.37
CA GLY A 10 -11.01 41.01 53.27
C GLY A 10 -10.51 41.40 51.85
N ILE A 11 -10.48 42.74 51.63
CA ILE A 11 -9.95 43.27 50.31
C ILE A 11 -8.44 43.04 50.18
N ALA A 12 -7.67 43.20 51.29
CA ALA A 12 -6.22 42.92 51.26
C ALA A 12 -5.90 41.44 51.05
N ILE A 13 -6.69 40.51 51.60
CA ILE A 13 -6.55 39.07 51.37
C ILE A 13 -6.97 38.70 49.94
N LEU A 14 -8.06 39.28 49.41
CA LEU A 14 -8.47 39.07 48.03
C LEU A 14 -7.45 39.61 47.02
N SER A 15 -6.87 40.79 47.28
CA SER A 15 -5.84 41.36 46.41
C SER A 15 -4.53 40.56 46.47
N SER A 16 -4.13 40.05 47.63
CA SER A 16 -2.96 39.18 47.76
C SER A 16 -3.20 37.79 47.14
N LEU A 17 -4.42 37.21 47.20
CA LEU A 17 -4.77 36.00 46.48
C LEU A 17 -4.82 36.23 44.94
N MET A 18 -5.31 37.41 44.52
CA MET A 18 -5.33 37.76 43.10
C MET A 18 -3.91 37.98 42.53
N VAL A 19 -2.99 38.56 43.26
CA VAL A 19 -1.58 38.70 42.93
C VAL A 19 -0.88 37.33 42.92
N LEU A 20 -1.19 36.40 43.83
CA LEU A 20 -0.66 35.06 43.85
C LEU A 20 -1.18 34.21 42.66
N VAL A 21 -2.39 34.43 42.19
CA VAL A 21 -2.94 33.75 40.99
C VAL A 21 -2.32 34.34 39.71
N PHE A 22 -1.99 35.65 39.69
CA PHE A 22 -1.28 36.23 38.54
C PHE A 22 0.23 35.94 38.53
N CYS A 23 0.86 35.66 39.68
CA CYS A 23 2.26 35.31 39.78
C CYS A 23 2.56 33.80 39.48
N SER A 24 1.53 32.96 39.32
CA SER A 24 1.69 31.53 39.00
C SER A 24 1.51 31.23 37.51
N TRP A 25 1.27 32.21 36.66
CA TRP A 25 1.35 32.04 35.22
C TRP A 25 2.81 32.27 34.76
N ASN A 26 3.69 31.29 35.00
CA ASN A 26 4.88 31.22 34.18
C ASN A 26 4.43 31.00 32.72
N PRO A 27 4.77 31.89 31.79
CA PRO A 27 4.51 31.61 30.37
C PRO A 27 5.19 30.28 30.08
N ILE A 28 4.41 29.28 29.66
CA ILE A 28 4.96 28.00 29.24
C ILE A 28 5.94 28.32 28.09
N ASP A 29 7.19 27.90 28.26
CA ASP A 29 8.19 28.07 27.21
C ASP A 29 7.67 27.41 25.94
N PHE A 30 7.68 28.15 24.80
CA PHE A 30 7.19 27.65 23.51
C PHE A 30 7.75 26.27 23.15
N LEU A 31 9.03 26.03 23.41
CA LEU A 31 9.68 24.75 23.16
C LEU A 31 9.07 23.60 23.99
N GLN A 32 8.67 23.88 25.23
CA GLN A 32 8.03 22.89 26.08
C GLN A 32 6.58 22.63 25.62
N GLU A 33 5.85 23.68 25.24
CA GLU A 33 4.52 23.55 24.68
C GLU A 33 4.52 22.78 23.36
N ALA A 34 5.41 23.13 22.44
CA ALA A 34 5.57 22.47 21.14
C ALA A 34 5.93 21.00 21.32
N GLN A 35 6.85 20.67 22.24
CA GLN A 35 7.17 19.28 22.56
C GLN A 35 5.96 18.52 23.08
N THR A 36 5.26 19.06 24.05
CA THR A 36 4.09 18.41 24.65
C THR A 36 3.00 18.15 23.61
N LYS A 37 2.69 19.15 22.78
CA LYS A 37 1.70 19.01 21.70
C LYS A 37 2.14 18.01 20.65
N TYR A 38 3.41 18.00 20.28
CA TYR A 38 3.97 17.04 19.33
C TYR A 38 3.88 15.60 19.86
N GLU A 39 4.27 15.36 21.09
CA GLU A 39 4.20 14.05 21.73
C GLU A 39 2.74 13.56 21.85
N GLN A 40 1.81 14.43 22.25
CA GLN A 40 0.37 14.13 22.27
C GLN A 40 -0.15 13.80 20.88
N TYR A 41 0.25 14.57 19.86
CA TYR A 41 -0.10 14.30 18.47
C TYR A 41 0.41 12.92 18.01
N GLN A 42 1.66 12.58 18.29
CA GLN A 42 2.23 11.28 17.93
C GLN A 42 1.56 10.10 18.67
N GLN A 43 1.14 10.30 19.93
CA GLN A 43 0.39 9.28 20.68
C GLN A 43 -1.01 9.06 20.11
N GLN A 44 -1.71 10.15 19.77
CA GLN A 44 -3.06 10.08 19.23
C GLN A 44 -3.07 9.64 17.77
N TYR A 45 -2.05 10.00 17.02
CA TYR A 45 -1.95 9.80 15.58
C TYR A 45 -0.61 9.14 15.21
N PRO A 46 -0.40 7.87 15.66
CA PRO A 46 0.86 7.19 15.43
C PRO A 46 1.16 7.04 13.95
N SER A 47 2.35 7.43 13.61
CA SER A 47 2.91 7.29 12.28
C SER A 47 3.35 5.86 12.04
N VAL A 48 2.96 5.29 10.91
CA VAL A 48 3.28 3.91 10.54
C VAL A 48 3.83 3.86 9.13
N LYS A 49 4.61 2.84 8.82
CA LYS A 49 5.16 2.60 7.50
C LYS A 49 5.16 1.13 7.13
N ILE A 50 5.19 0.88 5.83
CA ILE A 50 5.30 -0.45 5.24
C ILE A 50 6.63 -0.52 4.50
N ASN A 51 7.36 -1.61 4.71
CA ASN A 51 8.52 -1.99 3.91
C ASN A 51 8.27 -3.37 3.32
N MET A 52 8.58 -3.54 2.03
CA MET A 52 8.43 -4.83 1.36
C MET A 52 9.73 -5.24 0.69
N VAL A 53 10.09 -6.49 0.86
CA VAL A 53 11.22 -7.11 0.15
C VAL A 53 10.70 -8.27 -0.68
N PHE A 54 11.24 -8.42 -1.89
CA PHE A 54 10.79 -9.40 -2.87
C PHE A 54 11.86 -10.46 -3.11
N ASN A 55 11.42 -11.64 -3.56
CA ASN A 55 12.31 -12.72 -3.94
C ASN A 55 13.20 -12.38 -5.14
N GLN A 56 12.75 -11.51 -6.05
CA GLN A 56 13.52 -11.02 -7.20
C GLN A 56 13.04 -9.61 -7.61
N PRO A 57 13.84 -8.85 -8.38
CA PRO A 57 13.54 -7.45 -8.70
C PRO A 57 12.63 -7.24 -9.91
N VAL A 58 12.52 -8.22 -10.82
CA VAL A 58 11.80 -8.13 -12.10
C VAL A 58 11.04 -9.42 -12.36
N PHE A 59 9.93 -9.36 -13.10
CA PHE A 59 9.02 -10.46 -13.32
C PHE A 59 8.53 -10.53 -14.78
N SER A 60 7.93 -11.67 -15.14
CA SER A 60 7.20 -11.85 -16.40
C SER A 60 5.69 -12.00 -16.13
N PRO A 61 4.83 -11.79 -17.15
CA PRO A 61 3.40 -12.07 -17.01
C PRO A 61 3.14 -13.52 -16.60
N GLY A 62 2.40 -13.71 -15.52
CA GLY A 62 2.14 -15.03 -14.91
C GLY A 62 3.12 -15.44 -13.82
N ASP A 63 4.20 -14.70 -13.59
CA ASP A 63 5.12 -14.97 -12.49
C ASP A 63 4.49 -14.68 -11.13
N THR A 64 5.04 -15.31 -10.10
CA THR A 64 4.68 -15.05 -8.71
C THR A 64 5.80 -14.28 -8.02
N ALA A 65 5.49 -13.06 -7.60
CA ALA A 65 6.35 -12.26 -6.73
C ALA A 65 6.08 -12.62 -5.27
N PHE A 66 7.00 -13.35 -4.66
CA PHE A 66 6.97 -13.60 -3.21
C PHE A 66 7.57 -12.42 -2.48
N PHE A 67 6.99 -12.06 -1.34
CA PHE A 67 7.48 -10.94 -0.55
C PHE A 67 7.33 -11.16 0.94
N ASN A 68 8.14 -10.44 1.72
CA ASN A 68 7.91 -10.17 3.13
C ASN A 68 7.58 -8.69 3.28
N ALA A 69 6.57 -8.38 4.09
CA ALA A 69 6.16 -7.03 4.42
C ALA A 69 6.34 -6.78 5.91
N TRP A 70 7.03 -5.71 6.27
CA TRP A 70 7.10 -5.21 7.63
C TRP A 70 6.19 -4.00 7.79
N TYR A 71 5.37 -4.02 8.82
CA TYR A 71 4.51 -2.93 9.24
C TYR A 71 5.00 -2.39 10.58
N THR A 72 5.61 -1.22 10.54
CA THR A 72 6.40 -0.68 11.65
C THR A 72 6.01 0.76 11.95
N ASN A 73 6.40 1.23 13.13
CA ASN A 73 6.42 2.65 13.43
C ASN A 73 7.62 3.34 12.75
N GLU A 74 7.83 4.63 12.99
CA GLU A 74 8.93 5.38 12.41
C GLU A 74 10.33 4.92 12.86
N GLU A 75 10.43 4.24 14.01
CA GLU A 75 11.68 3.64 14.49
C GLU A 75 11.93 2.24 13.93
N ASN A 76 11.16 1.77 12.97
CA ASN A 76 11.14 0.40 12.44
C ASN A 76 10.78 -0.68 13.48
N ILE A 77 10.15 -0.28 14.58
CA ILE A 77 9.65 -1.24 15.58
C ILE A 77 8.30 -1.80 15.11
N PRO A 78 8.10 -3.14 15.14
CA PRO A 78 6.87 -3.78 14.71
C PRO A 78 5.62 -3.24 15.42
N VAL A 79 4.59 -2.90 14.66
CA VAL A 79 3.29 -2.49 15.20
C VAL A 79 2.48 -3.73 15.54
N LYS A 80 2.07 -3.84 16.81
CA LYS A 80 1.31 -4.99 17.31
C LYS A 80 -0.13 -5.03 16.80
N GLY A 81 -0.71 -6.21 16.83
CA GLY A 81 -2.09 -6.45 16.43
C GLY A 81 -2.25 -6.86 14.97
N ASN A 82 -3.50 -6.86 14.50
CA ASN A 82 -3.86 -7.20 13.13
C ASN A 82 -4.13 -5.94 12.32
N HIS A 83 -3.55 -5.85 11.14
CA HIS A 83 -3.75 -4.73 10.22
C HIS A 83 -3.95 -5.24 8.79
N ILE A 84 -4.89 -4.64 8.06
CA ILE A 84 -5.11 -4.95 6.66
C ILE A 84 -4.25 -4.03 5.80
N VAL A 85 -3.44 -4.63 4.96
CA VAL A 85 -2.63 -3.93 3.94
C VAL A 85 -3.25 -4.17 2.59
N ASN A 86 -3.51 -3.09 1.87
CA ASN A 86 -3.91 -3.08 0.47
C ASN A 86 -2.66 -2.92 -0.39
N VAL A 87 -2.58 -3.64 -1.51
CA VAL A 87 -1.52 -3.51 -2.50
C VAL A 87 -2.14 -3.36 -3.87
N ASP A 88 -1.87 -2.24 -4.51
CA ASP A 88 -2.33 -1.93 -5.86
C ASP A 88 -1.17 -1.96 -6.85
N LEU A 89 -1.33 -2.64 -7.97
CA LEU A 89 -0.44 -2.58 -9.13
C LEU A 89 -1.01 -1.55 -10.10
N ILE A 90 -0.31 -0.43 -10.26
CA ILE A 90 -0.79 0.73 -11.02
C ILE A 90 0.03 0.90 -12.29
N SER A 91 -0.64 1.06 -13.42
CA SER A 91 0.00 1.36 -14.71
C SER A 91 0.43 2.82 -14.83
N GLY A 92 1.28 3.14 -15.80
CA GLY A 92 1.71 4.51 -16.07
C GLY A 92 0.57 5.49 -16.37
N SER A 93 -0.57 5.02 -16.89
CA SER A 93 -1.79 5.82 -17.06
C SER A 93 -2.54 6.10 -15.75
N GLY A 94 -2.12 5.49 -14.63
CA GLY A 94 -2.75 5.58 -13.33
C GLY A 94 -3.94 4.66 -13.12
N SER A 95 -4.12 3.68 -13.99
CA SER A 95 -5.15 2.65 -13.82
C SER A 95 -4.65 1.53 -12.91
N THR A 96 -5.47 1.11 -11.95
CA THR A 96 -5.18 -0.08 -11.13
C THR A 96 -5.39 -1.33 -11.97
N MET A 97 -4.33 -2.07 -12.21
CA MET A 97 -4.33 -3.30 -13.03
C MET A 97 -4.65 -4.54 -12.20
N GLN A 98 -4.20 -4.55 -10.96
CA GLN A 98 -4.40 -5.66 -10.04
C GLN A 98 -4.40 -5.14 -8.60
N GLN A 99 -5.21 -5.75 -7.73
CA GLN A 99 -5.28 -5.44 -6.32
C GLN A 99 -5.21 -6.73 -5.51
N ILE A 100 -4.44 -6.73 -4.46
CA ILE A 100 -4.47 -7.76 -3.42
C ILE A 100 -4.60 -7.13 -2.04
N ARG A 101 -5.06 -7.92 -1.09
CA ARG A 101 -5.16 -7.56 0.33
C ARG A 101 -4.56 -8.67 1.16
N PHE A 102 -3.84 -8.32 2.21
CA PHE A 102 -3.34 -9.31 3.15
C PHE A 102 -3.33 -8.75 4.57
N ARG A 103 -3.29 -9.67 5.53
CA ARG A 103 -3.21 -9.31 6.94
C ARG A 103 -1.75 -9.33 7.39
N VAL A 104 -1.35 -8.26 8.05
CA VAL A 104 -0.13 -8.20 8.86
C VAL A 104 -0.51 -8.48 10.30
N LYS A 105 0.18 -9.41 10.94
CA LYS A 105 0.03 -9.74 12.36
C LYS A 105 1.32 -9.41 13.10
N ASP A 106 1.20 -8.60 14.15
CA ASP A 106 2.32 -8.24 15.02
C ASP A 106 3.54 -7.67 14.27
N GLY A 107 3.29 -6.97 13.16
CA GLY A 107 4.30 -6.17 12.44
C GLY A 107 4.94 -6.86 11.25
N SER A 108 4.64 -8.12 10.92
CA SER A 108 5.15 -8.75 9.69
C SER A 108 4.14 -9.67 9.01
N SER A 109 4.33 -9.90 7.71
CA SER A 109 3.55 -10.85 6.92
C SER A 109 4.30 -11.28 5.67
N ASN A 110 4.33 -12.58 5.43
CA ASN A 110 4.79 -13.14 4.15
C ASN A 110 3.60 -13.43 3.26
N ASN A 111 3.76 -13.09 2.00
CA ASN A 111 2.69 -13.29 1.02
C ASN A 111 3.26 -13.29 -0.41
N GLN A 112 2.40 -13.31 -1.42
CA GLN A 112 2.79 -13.27 -2.83
C GLN A 112 1.78 -12.49 -3.67
N ILE A 113 2.24 -12.07 -4.84
CA ILE A 113 1.41 -11.53 -5.92
C ILE A 113 1.61 -12.44 -7.14
N VAL A 114 0.55 -13.02 -7.64
CA VAL A 114 0.55 -13.70 -8.93
C VAL A 114 0.19 -12.67 -10.00
N PHE A 115 1.15 -12.31 -10.85
CA PHE A 115 0.88 -11.34 -11.92
C PHE A 115 -0.02 -11.94 -12.98
N ASN A 116 -1.02 -11.17 -13.43
CA ASN A 116 -1.91 -11.61 -14.49
C ASN A 116 -1.10 -11.95 -15.77
N LYS A 117 -1.41 -13.09 -16.39
CA LYS A 117 -0.78 -13.57 -17.64
C LYS A 117 -0.99 -12.61 -18.82
N GLU A 118 -2.00 -11.76 -18.74
CA GLU A 118 -2.35 -10.76 -19.77
C GLU A 118 -1.73 -9.39 -19.55
N LEU A 119 -0.93 -9.21 -18.48
CA LEU A 119 -0.21 -7.95 -18.28
C LEU A 119 0.74 -7.70 -19.44
N LYS A 120 0.68 -6.50 -19.99
CA LYS A 120 1.60 -6.07 -21.04
C LYS A 120 2.98 -5.81 -20.46
N PRO A 121 4.07 -6.01 -21.25
CA PRO A 121 5.38 -5.53 -20.84
C PRO A 121 5.35 -4.05 -20.52
N GLY A 122 6.00 -3.66 -19.42
CA GLY A 122 5.95 -2.28 -18.97
C GLY A 122 6.50 -2.12 -17.55
N VAL A 123 6.60 -0.86 -17.15
CA VAL A 123 6.90 -0.50 -15.77
C VAL A 123 5.59 -0.15 -15.07
N TYR A 124 5.35 -0.82 -13.98
CA TYR A 124 4.19 -0.63 -13.11
C TYR A 124 4.67 -0.10 -11.75
N LYS A 125 3.81 0.60 -11.05
CA LYS A 125 4.07 1.00 -9.67
C LYS A 125 3.26 0.12 -8.73
N LEU A 126 3.94 -0.60 -7.85
CA LEU A 126 3.32 -1.33 -6.76
C LEU A 126 3.22 -0.40 -5.55
N VAL A 127 2.01 -0.24 -5.03
CA VAL A 127 1.73 0.68 -3.93
C VAL A 127 1.06 -0.09 -2.80
N ALA A 128 1.70 -0.09 -1.61
CA ALA A 128 1.15 -0.74 -0.43
C ALA A 128 0.79 0.29 0.64
N TYR A 129 -0.41 0.15 1.20
CA TYR A 129 -0.95 1.09 2.19
C TYR A 129 -2.00 0.43 3.09
N THR A 130 -2.21 1.03 4.25
CA THR A 130 -3.37 0.76 5.11
C THR A 130 -4.36 1.92 4.98
N ASP A 131 -5.62 1.73 5.39
CA ASP A 131 -6.57 2.83 5.39
C ASP A 131 -6.11 3.97 6.31
N TRP A 132 -5.50 3.66 7.44
CA TRP A 132 -4.91 4.66 8.32
C TRP A 132 -3.92 5.59 7.60
N MET A 133 -3.07 5.04 6.73
CA MET A 133 -2.08 5.83 5.98
C MET A 133 -2.70 6.82 5.01
N LYS A 134 -3.94 6.61 4.55
CA LYS A 134 -4.67 7.55 3.67
C LYS A 134 -4.91 8.91 4.31
N ASN A 135 -4.89 9.01 5.63
CA ASN A 135 -5.02 10.29 6.34
C ASN A 135 -3.83 11.22 6.08
N PHE A 136 -2.69 10.69 5.67
CA PHE A 136 -1.43 11.43 5.52
C PHE A 136 -1.04 11.66 4.05
N GLY A 137 -1.76 11.05 3.11
CA GLY A 137 -1.54 11.20 1.67
C GLY A 137 -0.60 10.16 1.06
N GLU A 138 -0.45 10.24 -0.28
CA GLU A 138 0.25 9.22 -1.09
C GLU A 138 1.75 9.10 -0.77
N THR A 139 2.38 10.15 -0.27
CA THR A 139 3.80 10.17 0.12
C THR A 139 4.13 9.23 1.30
N TRP A 140 3.09 8.76 2.00
CA TRP A 140 3.22 7.81 3.10
C TRP A 140 3.12 6.36 2.67
N PHE A 141 2.65 6.09 1.45
CA PHE A 141 2.49 4.74 0.95
C PHE A 141 3.85 4.16 0.56
N TYR A 142 4.02 2.88 0.80
CA TYR A 142 5.13 2.17 0.17
C TYR A 142 4.92 2.17 -1.34
N GLN A 143 5.92 2.54 -2.11
CA GLN A 143 5.88 2.56 -3.56
C GLN A 143 7.15 1.91 -4.10
N LYS A 144 6.98 1.03 -5.08
CA LYS A 144 8.10 0.39 -5.79
C LYS A 144 7.75 0.23 -7.26
N ARG A 145 8.68 0.58 -8.13
CA ARG A 145 8.57 0.27 -9.56
C ARG A 145 8.84 -1.21 -9.77
N ILE A 146 7.93 -1.88 -10.48
CA ILE A 146 8.04 -3.29 -10.86
C ILE A 146 8.08 -3.34 -12.38
N GLN A 147 9.13 -3.94 -12.92
CA GLN A 147 9.23 -4.20 -14.36
C GLN A 147 8.60 -5.57 -14.68
N ILE A 148 7.70 -5.56 -15.65
CA ILE A 148 7.10 -6.77 -16.22
C ILE A 148 7.66 -6.92 -17.64
N LEU A 149 8.43 -7.98 -17.87
CA LEU A 149 9.14 -8.24 -19.12
C LEU A 149 8.63 -9.53 -19.77
N GLN A 150 8.44 -9.52 -21.08
CA GLN A 150 8.29 -10.78 -21.83
C GLN A 150 9.67 -11.32 -22.29
N ARG A 151 10.40 -10.53 -23.04
CA ARG A 151 11.74 -10.85 -23.49
C ARG A 151 12.64 -9.62 -23.48
N ASN A 152 12.14 -8.50 -23.95
CA ASN A 152 12.91 -7.30 -24.17
C ASN A 152 12.98 -6.42 -22.92
N LYS A 153 13.97 -5.54 -22.87
CA LYS A 153 14.08 -4.49 -21.88
C LYS A 153 12.89 -3.52 -21.99
N VAL A 154 12.50 -2.95 -20.87
CA VAL A 154 11.48 -1.91 -20.81
C VAL A 154 12.06 -0.70 -20.10
N ALA A 155 11.97 0.45 -20.76
CA ALA A 155 12.38 1.73 -20.20
C ALA A 155 11.17 2.59 -19.86
N ILE A 156 11.33 3.50 -18.90
CA ILE A 156 10.37 4.57 -18.67
C ILE A 156 10.71 5.69 -19.63
N GLN A 157 9.77 6.01 -20.49
CA GLN A 157 9.74 7.30 -21.14
C GLN A 157 8.98 8.23 -20.22
N GLU A 158 9.69 8.97 -19.39
CA GLU A 158 9.06 10.01 -18.59
C GLU A 158 8.45 11.01 -19.60
N SER A 159 7.15 11.28 -19.46
CA SER A 159 6.56 12.39 -20.22
C SER A 159 7.32 13.65 -19.82
N ILE A 160 7.97 14.29 -20.78
CA ILE A 160 8.86 15.43 -20.60
C ILE A 160 8.02 16.68 -20.22
N ASP A 161 7.28 16.58 -19.15
CA ASP A 161 6.71 17.74 -18.47
C ASP A 161 7.34 17.94 -17.08
N HIS A 162 8.58 17.48 -16.95
CA HIS A 162 9.41 17.92 -15.83
C HIS A 162 9.88 19.33 -16.13
N GLY A 163 8.93 20.27 -15.97
CA GLY A 163 9.30 21.66 -15.93
C GLY A 163 10.41 21.83 -14.89
N ILE A 164 11.45 22.54 -15.28
CA ILE A 164 12.55 22.88 -14.36
C ILE A 164 11.96 23.57 -13.14
N LYS A 165 12.34 23.10 -11.95
CA LYS A 165 11.86 23.59 -10.66
C LYS A 165 13.03 24.04 -9.81
N PHE A 166 12.81 25.09 -9.02
CA PHE A 166 13.82 25.72 -8.18
C PHE A 166 13.42 25.59 -6.71
N TYR A 167 14.37 25.25 -5.85
CA TYR A 167 14.16 25.04 -4.43
C TYR A 167 15.27 25.74 -3.64
N SER A 168 14.91 26.74 -2.83
CA SER A 168 15.85 27.39 -1.92
C SER A 168 16.01 26.58 -0.64
N GLU A 169 17.22 26.43 -0.13
CA GLU A 169 17.48 25.80 1.18
C GLU A 169 16.76 26.60 2.28
N GLY A 170 15.99 25.91 3.11
CA GLY A 170 15.14 26.55 4.12
C GLY A 170 13.81 27.08 3.62
N GLY A 171 13.59 27.11 2.30
CA GLY A 171 12.32 27.50 1.68
C GLY A 171 12.20 28.98 1.29
N HIS A 172 13.22 29.82 1.55
CA HIS A 172 13.24 31.27 1.26
C HIS A 172 14.35 31.65 0.28
N PHE A 173 14.05 32.63 -0.59
CA PHE A 173 15.04 33.23 -1.48
C PHE A 173 15.24 34.69 -1.05
N VAL A 174 16.19 34.91 -0.14
CA VAL A 174 16.29 36.15 0.67
C VAL A 174 17.26 37.14 0.07
N ASN A 175 16.81 38.38 -0.04
CA ASN A 175 17.56 39.54 -0.54
C ASN A 175 18.89 39.76 0.20
N GLY A 176 19.95 40.09 -0.56
CA GLY A 176 21.25 40.54 -0.05
C GLY A 176 22.08 39.47 0.65
N LEU A 177 21.60 38.22 0.70
CA LEU A 177 22.26 37.09 1.32
C LEU A 177 22.62 36.04 0.27
N MET A 178 23.64 35.22 0.56
CA MET A 178 24.00 34.09 -0.26
C MET A 178 23.02 32.94 0.02
N ASN A 179 22.19 32.58 -0.98
CA ASN A 179 21.24 31.49 -0.91
C ASN A 179 21.76 30.30 -1.71
N LYS A 180 21.63 29.10 -1.15
CA LYS A 180 21.77 27.85 -1.90
C LYS A 180 20.42 27.52 -2.56
N MET A 181 20.44 27.30 -3.86
CA MET A 181 19.27 26.91 -4.64
C MET A 181 19.56 25.61 -5.38
N VAL A 182 18.66 24.64 -5.24
CA VAL A 182 18.70 23.39 -5.98
C VAL A 182 17.71 23.43 -7.13
N VAL A 183 18.16 22.95 -8.26
CA VAL A 183 17.39 22.89 -9.51
C VAL A 183 17.13 21.43 -9.86
N VAL A 184 15.90 21.11 -10.19
CA VAL A 184 15.49 19.79 -10.70
C VAL A 184 14.96 19.98 -12.12
N GLY A 185 15.44 19.18 -13.05
CA GLY A 185 15.04 19.25 -14.45
C GLY A 185 15.45 18.00 -15.25
N PRO A 186 15.38 18.04 -16.57
CA PRO A 186 15.88 16.96 -17.42
C PRO A 186 17.38 16.69 -17.17
N PRO A 187 17.81 15.42 -17.22
CA PRO A 187 19.23 15.08 -17.10
C PRO A 187 20.11 15.80 -18.11
N SER A 188 21.25 16.28 -17.66
CA SER A 188 22.27 16.94 -18.49
C SER A 188 21.80 18.22 -19.18
N GLU A 189 20.68 18.81 -18.74
CA GLU A 189 20.19 20.09 -19.28
C GLU A 189 21.09 21.25 -18.88
N GLU A 190 21.40 22.13 -19.81
CA GLU A 190 22.17 23.34 -19.56
C GLU A 190 21.26 24.54 -19.35
N LEU A 191 21.45 25.25 -18.25
CA LEU A 191 20.66 26.40 -17.84
C LEU A 191 21.55 27.67 -17.75
N ILE A 192 21.02 28.79 -18.23
CA ILE A 192 21.65 30.09 -18.07
C ILE A 192 20.77 30.93 -17.15
N ILE A 193 21.27 31.25 -15.96
CA ILE A 193 20.57 32.07 -14.97
C ILE A 193 20.85 33.55 -15.28
N LYS A 194 19.80 34.33 -15.43
CA LYS A 194 19.84 35.77 -15.78
C LYS A 194 19.01 36.59 -14.79
N ASN A 195 19.36 37.87 -14.65
CA ASN A 195 18.54 38.85 -13.97
C ASN A 195 17.55 39.49 -14.95
N GLN A 196 16.74 40.44 -14.46
CA GLN A 196 15.72 41.16 -15.24
C GLN A 196 16.32 41.97 -16.39
N GLN A 197 17.59 42.38 -16.29
CA GLN A 197 18.31 43.12 -17.35
C GLN A 197 19.01 42.18 -18.35
N SER A 198 18.70 40.89 -18.32
CA SER A 198 19.32 39.86 -19.17
C SER A 198 20.82 39.65 -18.91
N THR A 199 21.35 40.14 -17.79
CA THR A 199 22.74 39.87 -17.38
C THR A 199 22.86 38.43 -16.91
N ILE A 200 23.85 37.73 -17.45
CA ILE A 200 24.13 36.34 -17.03
C ILE A 200 24.74 36.37 -15.62
N ILE A 201 24.08 35.70 -14.69
CA ILE A 201 24.53 35.53 -13.31
C ILE A 201 25.40 34.27 -13.19
N GLN A 202 24.89 33.16 -13.74
CA GLN A 202 25.59 31.86 -13.68
C GLN A 202 25.10 30.92 -14.79
N LYS A 203 25.98 30.00 -15.20
CA LYS A 203 25.59 28.83 -16.02
C LYS A 203 25.59 27.58 -15.13
N LEU A 204 24.65 26.72 -15.33
CA LEU A 204 24.46 25.49 -14.57
C LEU A 204 24.13 24.33 -15.51
N THR A 205 24.88 23.26 -15.42
CA THR A 205 24.53 21.98 -16.07
C THR A 205 23.98 21.03 -15.03
N LEU A 206 22.80 20.46 -15.27
CA LEU A 206 22.22 19.44 -14.42
C LEU A 206 23.01 18.14 -14.61
N ASP A 207 23.16 17.39 -13.52
CA ASP A 207 23.85 16.11 -13.53
C ASP A 207 22.99 15.00 -14.24
N PRO A 208 23.51 13.78 -14.44
CA PRO A 208 22.73 12.68 -15.03
C PRO A 208 21.48 12.28 -14.25
N THR A 209 21.31 12.72 -13.01
CA THR A 209 20.09 12.52 -12.21
C THR A 209 19.08 13.65 -12.37
N GLY A 210 19.43 14.69 -13.14
CA GLY A 210 18.60 15.88 -13.34
C GLY A 210 18.66 16.87 -12.19
N LEU A 211 19.71 16.82 -11.35
CA LEU A 211 19.94 17.76 -10.26
C LEU A 211 21.08 18.72 -10.59
N GLY A 212 20.98 19.92 -10.05
CA GLY A 212 22.05 20.88 -10.00
C GLY A 212 21.86 21.85 -8.85
N SER A 213 22.94 22.46 -8.37
CA SER A 213 22.85 23.47 -7.31
C SER A 213 23.65 24.70 -7.67
N LEU A 214 23.21 25.84 -7.20
CA LEU A 214 23.89 27.13 -7.38
C LEU A 214 23.83 27.98 -6.11
N MET A 215 24.83 28.81 -5.95
CA MET A 215 24.87 29.83 -4.90
C MET A 215 24.57 31.18 -5.55
N ILE A 216 23.55 31.89 -5.05
CA ILE A 216 23.12 33.16 -5.61
C ILE A 216 22.78 34.15 -4.49
N THR A 217 23.22 35.42 -4.69
CA THR A 217 22.86 36.54 -3.81
C THR A 217 21.90 37.44 -4.57
N PRO A 218 20.59 37.36 -4.31
CA PRO A 218 19.61 38.17 -5.02
C PRO A 218 19.61 39.60 -4.51
N GLU A 219 19.28 40.53 -5.40
CA GLU A 219 19.13 41.95 -5.07
C GLU A 219 17.66 42.33 -4.92
N SER A 220 17.41 43.31 -4.04
CA SER A 220 16.07 43.79 -3.77
C SER A 220 15.39 44.33 -5.06
N GLY A 221 14.14 43.89 -5.26
CA GLY A 221 13.33 44.32 -6.41
C GLY A 221 13.72 43.71 -7.76
N GLN A 222 14.73 42.84 -7.80
CA GLN A 222 15.11 42.09 -9.01
C GLN A 222 14.31 40.79 -9.15
N SER A 223 14.06 40.43 -10.41
CA SER A 223 13.55 39.11 -10.79
C SER A 223 14.64 38.35 -11.54
N TYR A 224 14.67 37.04 -11.33
CA TYR A 224 15.64 36.14 -11.93
C TYR A 224 14.95 35.07 -12.76
N PHE A 225 15.59 34.65 -13.84
CA PHE A 225 15.06 33.69 -14.80
C PHE A 225 16.14 32.68 -15.18
N ALA A 226 15.73 31.49 -15.48
CA ALA A 226 16.57 30.46 -16.09
C ALA A 226 16.13 30.30 -17.56
N GLU A 227 17.08 30.36 -18.47
CA GLU A 227 16.87 29.99 -19.86
C GLU A 227 17.52 28.66 -20.14
N VAL A 228 16.80 27.79 -20.83
CA VAL A 228 17.35 26.52 -21.30
C VAL A 228 18.24 26.79 -22.51
N ASN A 229 19.48 26.29 -22.49
CA ASN A 229 20.40 26.50 -23.58
C ASN A 229 19.82 25.97 -24.91
N GLY A 230 19.83 26.84 -25.96
CA GLY A 230 19.23 26.47 -27.26
C GLY A 230 17.70 26.60 -27.36
N SER A 231 17.02 27.09 -26.31
CA SER A 231 15.56 27.30 -26.29
C SER A 231 15.22 28.74 -25.98
N SER A 232 14.13 29.25 -26.52
CA SER A 232 13.58 30.57 -26.15
C SER A 232 12.75 30.53 -24.85
N LYS A 233 12.67 29.37 -24.16
CA LYS A 233 11.89 29.19 -22.94
C LYS A 233 12.63 29.85 -21.76
N SER A 234 12.00 30.83 -21.16
CA SER A 234 12.47 31.51 -19.94
C SER A 234 11.58 31.10 -18.77
N LEU A 235 12.18 30.63 -17.67
CA LEU A 235 11.50 30.13 -16.49
C LEU A 235 11.82 31.03 -15.30
N PRO A 236 10.82 31.56 -14.58
CA PRO A 236 11.08 32.40 -13.43
C PRO A 236 11.64 31.58 -12.25
N LEU A 237 12.65 32.14 -11.59
CA LEU A 237 13.10 31.69 -10.28
C LEU A 237 12.09 32.11 -9.20
N PRO A 238 12.14 31.53 -7.97
CA PRO A 238 11.34 31.99 -6.84
C PRO A 238 11.46 33.50 -6.64
N LYS A 239 10.37 34.11 -6.17
CA LYS A 239 10.35 35.54 -5.85
C LYS A 239 11.33 35.84 -4.72
N VAL A 240 12.07 36.96 -4.87
CA VAL A 240 12.99 37.42 -3.84
C VAL A 240 12.21 37.96 -2.65
N ASP A 241 12.46 37.34 -1.48
CA ASP A 241 11.91 37.79 -0.20
C ASP A 241 12.74 38.97 0.33
N GLN A 242 12.07 40.04 0.72
CA GLN A 242 12.74 41.24 1.24
C GLN A 242 13.20 41.02 2.69
N ASP A 243 12.53 40.14 3.41
CA ASP A 243 12.82 39.74 4.79
C ASP A 243 12.63 38.23 4.92
N GLY A 244 13.44 37.59 5.73
CA GLY A 244 13.38 36.13 5.91
C GLY A 244 14.67 35.60 6.53
N ILE A 245 14.79 34.30 6.53
CA ILE A 245 15.96 33.62 7.11
C ILE A 245 16.57 32.70 6.05
N VAL A 246 17.89 32.81 5.87
CA VAL A 246 18.67 31.83 5.10
C VAL A 246 19.21 30.81 6.07
N MET A 247 19.01 29.55 5.78
CA MET A 247 19.51 28.41 6.53
C MET A 247 20.66 27.76 5.75
N GLN A 248 21.74 27.46 6.42
CA GLN A 248 22.88 26.73 5.84
C GLN A 248 23.27 25.59 6.77
N LEU A 249 23.12 24.39 6.29
CA LEU A 249 23.51 23.18 7.01
C LEU A 249 24.93 22.77 6.57
N ASP A 250 25.79 22.45 7.52
CA ASP A 250 27.12 21.94 7.22
C ASP A 250 27.05 20.55 6.55
N HIS A 251 28.12 20.13 5.90
CA HIS A 251 28.18 18.87 5.13
C HIS A 251 28.00 17.61 6.01
N LYS A 252 28.23 17.70 7.32
CA LYS A 252 28.03 16.59 8.27
C LYS A 252 26.63 16.56 8.88
N GLY A 253 25.87 17.65 8.72
CA GLY A 253 24.59 17.82 9.39
C GLY A 253 24.71 18.08 10.89
N GLU A 254 25.89 18.50 11.37
CA GLU A 254 26.15 18.73 12.79
C GLU A 254 25.98 20.19 13.22
N GLN A 255 26.00 21.13 12.27
CA GLN A 255 25.83 22.55 12.53
C GLN A 255 24.90 23.19 11.51
N ILE A 256 23.95 23.97 11.99
CA ILE A 256 23.13 24.85 11.16
C ILE A 256 23.41 26.30 11.50
N SER A 257 23.61 27.11 10.49
CA SER A 257 23.82 28.55 10.58
C SER A 257 22.65 29.29 9.95
N PHE A 258 22.37 30.47 10.48
CA PHE A 258 21.29 31.34 10.06
C PHE A 258 21.83 32.71 9.65
N ALA A 259 21.33 33.22 8.55
CA ALA A 259 21.60 34.59 8.11
C ALA A 259 20.29 35.34 7.92
N ILE A 260 20.27 36.61 8.30
CA ILE A 260 19.16 37.54 8.11
C ILE A 260 19.60 38.77 7.34
N PRO A 261 18.75 39.42 6.52
CA PRO A 261 19.07 40.63 5.81
C PRO A 261 19.41 41.79 6.74
N LYS A 262 20.12 42.78 6.23
CA LYS A 262 20.28 44.06 6.90
C LYS A 262 18.88 44.69 7.10
N ASP A 263 18.64 45.20 8.30
CA ASP A 263 17.34 45.80 8.69
C ASP A 263 16.17 44.76 8.74
N SER A 264 16.48 43.47 8.91
CA SER A 264 15.47 42.43 9.09
C SER A 264 14.66 42.66 10.37
N LYS A 265 13.35 42.35 10.30
CA LYS A 265 12.48 42.30 11.48
C LYS A 265 12.83 41.18 12.46
N LEU A 266 13.65 40.23 12.04
CA LEU A 266 14.16 39.12 12.85
C LEU A 266 15.41 39.51 13.65
N ASP A 267 15.99 40.70 13.43
CA ASP A 267 17.14 41.16 14.21
C ASP A 267 16.79 41.33 15.69
N ASN A 268 17.63 40.84 16.57
CA ASN A 268 17.38 40.78 18.02
C ASN A 268 16.10 40.04 18.43
N GLN A 269 15.53 39.18 17.53
CA GLN A 269 14.38 38.33 17.87
C GLN A 269 14.82 36.92 18.25
N GLU A 270 14.09 36.31 19.18
CA GLU A 270 14.23 34.88 19.48
C GLU A 270 13.64 34.06 18.35
N ILE A 271 14.34 33.01 17.91
CA ILE A 271 13.83 31.92 17.11
C ILE A 271 13.97 30.63 17.87
N TYR A 272 13.10 29.69 17.56
CA TYR A 272 13.09 28.36 18.14
C TYR A 272 13.41 27.34 17.05
N VAL A 273 14.29 26.41 17.35
CA VAL A 273 14.72 25.37 16.43
C VAL A 273 14.38 24.01 17.04
N ILE A 274 13.57 23.23 16.36
CA ILE A 274 13.22 21.87 16.74
C ILE A 274 13.77 20.93 15.69
N SER A 275 14.53 19.94 16.12
CA SER A 275 15.00 18.87 15.27
C SER A 275 14.31 17.57 15.60
N THR A 276 13.83 16.84 14.58
CA THR A 276 13.16 15.54 14.74
C THR A 276 13.84 14.47 13.91
N ALA A 277 13.81 13.23 14.40
CA ALA A 277 14.23 12.04 13.67
C ALA A 277 13.39 10.83 14.13
N SER A 278 12.96 9.99 13.19
CA SER A 278 12.15 8.80 13.49
C SER A 278 10.94 9.10 14.38
N GLY A 279 10.23 10.20 14.11
CA GLY A 279 9.03 10.58 14.86
C GLY A 279 9.27 11.12 16.29
N LYS A 280 10.51 11.38 16.68
CA LYS A 280 10.85 11.96 18.00
C LYS A 280 11.60 13.28 17.86
N ILE A 281 11.40 14.17 18.80
CA ILE A 281 12.24 15.36 18.94
C ILE A 281 13.60 14.90 19.47
N VAL A 282 14.66 15.22 18.74
CA VAL A 282 16.05 14.89 19.10
C VAL A 282 16.80 16.09 19.68
N SER A 283 16.46 17.31 19.26
CA SER A 283 16.95 18.53 19.90
C SER A 283 15.93 19.65 19.84
N LYS A 284 16.02 20.58 20.76
CA LYS A 284 15.24 21.81 20.82
C LYS A 284 16.11 22.92 21.39
N GLU A 285 16.26 23.98 20.62
CA GLU A 285 17.16 25.07 20.92
C GLU A 285 16.47 26.40 20.68
N LYS A 286 16.92 27.43 21.39
CA LYS A 286 16.54 28.80 21.10
C LYS A 286 17.79 29.66 20.87
N ILE A 287 17.68 30.59 19.97
CA ILE A 287 18.76 31.51 19.64
C ILE A 287 18.17 32.92 19.40
N VAL A 288 18.89 33.95 19.79
CA VAL A 288 18.57 35.32 19.40
C VAL A 288 19.38 35.64 18.16
N LEU A 289 18.68 35.93 17.05
CA LEU A 289 19.34 36.30 15.80
C LEU A 289 19.96 37.67 15.89
N SER A 290 21.11 37.84 15.26
CA SER A 290 21.82 39.12 15.14
C SER A 290 22.27 39.36 13.71
N GLN A 291 22.34 40.58 13.28
CA GLN A 291 22.98 40.98 12.01
C GLN A 291 24.46 40.60 11.98
N ASP A 292 25.13 40.58 13.12
CA ASP A 292 26.47 39.95 13.25
C ASP A 292 26.30 38.42 13.27
N GLN A 293 26.51 37.84 12.08
CA GLN A 293 26.24 36.41 11.84
C GLN A 293 27.14 35.45 12.63
N SER A 294 28.16 35.94 13.32
CA SER A 294 29.14 35.12 14.04
C SER A 294 28.53 34.22 15.11
N ASN A 295 27.38 34.60 15.67
CA ASN A 295 26.70 33.89 16.75
C ASN A 295 25.39 33.17 16.32
N ASN A 296 25.02 33.28 15.03
CA ASN A 296 23.77 32.70 14.53
C ASN A 296 23.91 31.24 14.10
N SER A 297 24.48 30.39 14.98
CA SER A 297 24.60 28.97 14.66
C SER A 297 24.27 28.08 15.84
N ILE A 298 23.76 26.90 15.54
CA ILE A 298 23.37 25.88 16.54
C ILE A 298 24.05 24.58 16.16
N ARG A 299 24.58 23.90 17.17
CA ARG A 299 25.09 22.54 17.02
C ARG A 299 23.93 21.55 17.14
N LEU A 300 23.84 20.64 16.16
CA LEU A 300 22.86 19.58 16.10
C LEU A 300 23.45 18.26 16.55
N THR A 301 22.61 17.37 17.02
CA THR A 301 22.95 15.97 17.32
C THR A 301 22.10 15.06 16.43
N PRO A 302 22.41 14.95 15.12
CA PRO A 302 21.55 14.21 14.22
C PRO A 302 21.61 12.70 14.52
N LYS A 303 20.48 12.03 14.36
CA LYS A 303 20.40 10.58 14.45
C LYS A 303 20.95 9.97 13.16
N GLN A 304 21.96 9.11 13.29
CA GLN A 304 22.61 8.45 12.17
C GLN A 304 21.71 7.39 11.51
N GLY A 305 21.85 7.23 10.20
CA GLY A 305 21.16 6.18 9.44
C GLY A 305 19.66 6.43 9.22
N VAL A 306 19.16 7.63 9.51
CA VAL A 306 17.75 8.01 9.31
C VAL A 306 17.66 9.45 8.81
N LEU A 307 16.51 9.81 8.25
CA LEU A 307 16.24 11.20 7.89
C LEU A 307 16.01 12.03 9.14
N ASN A 308 16.65 13.18 9.16
CA ASN A 308 16.47 14.20 10.17
C ASN A 308 15.75 15.41 9.57
N GLN A 309 15.03 16.13 10.41
CA GLN A 309 14.27 17.31 10.00
C GLN A 309 14.54 18.44 10.98
N ILE A 310 14.64 19.64 10.44
CA ILE A 310 14.81 20.87 11.22
C ILE A 310 13.61 21.75 10.91
N PHE A 311 13.01 22.29 11.96
CA PHE A 311 11.92 23.25 11.91
C PHE A 311 12.33 24.48 12.70
N VAL A 312 12.18 25.65 12.07
CA VAL A 312 12.53 26.94 12.63
C VAL A 312 11.28 27.78 12.79
N PHE A 313 11.03 28.24 14.02
CA PHE A 313 9.88 29.06 14.37
C PHE A 313 10.34 30.44 14.83
N ASN A 314 9.56 31.47 14.52
CA ASN A 314 9.78 32.80 15.07
C ASN A 314 9.25 32.91 16.51
N ALA A 315 9.44 34.08 17.13
CA ALA A 315 9.04 34.36 18.51
C ALA A 315 7.54 34.12 18.84
N ILE A 316 6.66 34.17 17.82
CA ILE A 316 5.22 33.90 17.97
C ILE A 316 4.83 32.46 17.60
N GLY A 317 5.79 31.55 17.42
CA GLY A 317 5.55 30.15 17.10
C GLY A 317 5.14 29.86 15.66
N LYS A 318 5.30 30.80 14.73
CA LYS A 318 5.06 30.57 13.29
C LYS A 318 6.28 29.91 12.65
N LEU A 319 6.06 28.84 11.88
CA LEU A 319 7.11 28.18 11.10
C LEU A 319 7.64 29.12 10.03
N ILE A 320 8.95 29.39 10.04
CA ILE A 320 9.67 30.29 9.12
C ILE A 320 10.78 29.61 8.33
N GLY A 321 11.05 28.33 8.57
CA GLY A 321 12.03 27.58 7.82
C GLY A 321 11.95 26.09 8.16
N GLN A 322 12.30 25.26 7.17
CA GLN A 322 12.38 23.81 7.37
C GLN A 322 13.42 23.19 6.46
N ARG A 323 14.02 22.09 6.92
CA ARG A 323 15.06 21.36 6.20
C ARG A 323 15.02 19.88 6.52
N VAL A 324 14.96 19.06 5.47
CA VAL A 324 15.16 17.60 5.57
C VAL A 324 16.60 17.29 5.18
N PHE A 325 17.28 16.46 5.94
CA PHE A 325 18.65 16.04 5.63
C PHE A 325 18.91 14.63 6.14
N SER A 326 19.94 14.03 5.58
CA SER A 326 20.51 12.78 6.07
C SER A 326 21.97 13.03 6.48
N PRO A 327 22.34 12.79 7.75
CA PRO A 327 23.75 12.85 8.10
C PRO A 327 24.50 11.80 7.31
N LEU A 328 25.73 12.13 6.93
CA LEU A 328 26.62 11.23 6.22
C LEU A 328 26.85 9.95 7.03
N VAL A 329 26.19 8.87 6.63
CA VAL A 329 26.51 7.56 7.18
C VAL A 329 27.60 6.95 6.33
N LEU A 330 28.84 7.17 6.70
CA LEU A 330 29.99 6.49 6.08
C LEU A 330 30.02 5.01 6.46
N ASP A 331 29.44 4.63 7.60
CA ASP A 331 29.47 3.28 8.14
C ASP A 331 28.10 2.81 8.65
N ASN A 332 27.64 1.71 8.12
CA ASN A 332 26.48 1.01 8.68
C ASN A 332 26.79 0.55 10.12
N PRO A 333 25.91 0.84 11.11
CA PRO A 333 26.12 0.36 12.47
C PRO A 333 26.02 -1.17 12.60
N ILE A 334 25.53 -1.85 11.56
CA ILE A 334 25.30 -3.29 11.53
C ILE A 334 26.22 -3.96 10.50
N THR A 335 26.87 -5.04 10.92
CA THR A 335 27.63 -5.92 10.04
C THR A 335 26.96 -7.28 9.97
N VAL A 336 26.69 -7.75 8.77
CA VAL A 336 26.19 -9.09 8.50
C VAL A 336 27.37 -9.98 8.13
N LYS A 337 27.62 -11.00 8.96
CA LYS A 337 28.64 -12.02 8.67
C LYS A 337 27.95 -13.19 7.97
N MET A 338 28.33 -13.43 6.73
CA MET A 338 27.82 -14.52 5.90
C MET A 338 28.94 -15.54 5.70
N GLN A 339 28.64 -16.80 5.95
CA GLN A 339 29.60 -17.91 5.86
C GLN A 339 29.04 -18.97 4.93
N PHE A 340 29.14 -18.73 3.61
CA PHE A 340 28.79 -19.69 2.58
C PHE A 340 30.04 -20.12 1.81
N PRO A 341 30.04 -21.32 1.22
CA PRO A 341 31.14 -21.74 0.33
C PRO A 341 31.21 -20.81 -0.90
N THR A 342 32.41 -20.55 -1.40
CA THR A 342 32.60 -19.72 -2.60
C THR A 342 32.24 -20.47 -3.88
N GLN A 343 32.22 -21.81 -3.84
CA GLN A 343 31.87 -22.68 -4.97
C GLN A 343 30.84 -23.72 -4.53
N ALA A 344 29.96 -24.06 -5.43
CA ALA A 344 28.94 -25.12 -5.28
C ALA A 344 28.84 -25.94 -6.58
N MET A 345 28.30 -27.14 -6.46
CA MET A 345 28.06 -28.00 -7.61
C MET A 345 26.64 -27.85 -8.10
N GLN A 346 26.42 -28.04 -9.40
CA GLN A 346 25.11 -28.18 -10.01
C GLN A 346 24.30 -29.29 -9.31
N ARG A 347 23.04 -29.04 -8.97
CA ARG A 347 22.15 -29.91 -8.19
C ARG A 347 22.73 -30.32 -6.83
N GLY A 348 23.67 -29.55 -6.32
CA GLY A 348 24.30 -29.76 -5.02
C GLY A 348 23.54 -29.08 -3.88
N ASN A 349 23.82 -29.48 -2.66
CA ASN A 349 23.31 -28.80 -1.47
C ASN A 349 24.35 -27.78 -0.98
N VAL A 350 23.90 -26.56 -0.71
CA VAL A 350 24.71 -25.47 -0.17
C VAL A 350 24.23 -25.23 1.27
N MET A 351 25.19 -25.22 2.20
CA MET A 351 24.93 -24.90 3.61
C MET A 351 25.78 -23.70 4.02
N GLY A 352 25.22 -22.83 4.81
CA GLY A 352 25.93 -21.66 5.33
C GLY A 352 25.32 -21.12 6.61
N GLY A 353 25.99 -20.11 7.17
CA GLY A 353 25.58 -19.45 8.40
C GLY A 353 25.47 -17.93 8.22
N ILE A 354 24.55 -17.33 8.96
CA ILE A 354 24.36 -15.88 9.00
C ILE A 354 24.37 -15.43 10.47
N SER A 355 25.17 -14.42 10.78
CA SER A 355 25.13 -13.75 12.07
C SER A 355 25.16 -12.23 11.87
N ILE A 356 24.51 -11.53 12.78
CA ILE A 356 24.38 -10.08 12.78
C ILE A 356 25.14 -9.53 13.98
N VAL A 357 26.02 -8.58 13.75
CA VAL A 357 26.79 -7.95 14.83
C VAL A 357 26.77 -6.42 14.69
N ASP A 358 26.92 -5.73 15.80
CA ASP A 358 27.15 -4.29 15.81
C ASP A 358 28.63 -3.94 15.47
N LYS A 359 28.97 -2.65 15.46
CA LYS A 359 30.33 -2.17 15.21
C LYS A 359 31.38 -2.71 16.20
N SER A 360 30.98 -3.05 17.42
CA SER A 360 31.87 -3.62 18.44
C SER A 360 32.03 -5.14 18.29
N GLY A 361 31.31 -5.76 17.35
CA GLY A 361 31.28 -7.20 17.16
C GLY A 361 30.29 -7.93 18.08
N THR A 362 29.47 -7.20 18.83
CA THR A 362 28.44 -7.80 19.71
C THR A 362 27.30 -8.37 18.88
N PRO A 363 26.92 -9.65 19.10
CA PRO A 363 25.80 -10.26 18.37
C PRO A 363 24.47 -9.58 18.65
N MET A 364 23.68 -9.41 17.60
CA MET A 364 22.35 -8.75 17.65
C MET A 364 21.26 -9.70 17.14
N GLU A 365 20.09 -9.59 17.75
CA GLU A 365 18.87 -10.26 17.25
C GLU A 365 18.24 -9.44 16.12
N ALA A 366 17.89 -10.14 15.03
CA ALA A 366 17.27 -9.51 13.87
C ALA A 366 16.29 -10.46 13.17
N GLU A 367 15.27 -9.89 12.52
CA GLU A 367 14.45 -10.60 11.53
C GLU A 367 15.02 -10.34 10.14
N VAL A 368 15.26 -11.40 9.37
CA VAL A 368 15.83 -11.31 8.03
C VAL A 368 14.97 -12.02 6.99
N SER A 369 14.98 -11.49 5.77
CA SER A 369 14.57 -12.16 4.53
C SER A 369 15.82 -12.55 3.75
N ILE A 370 15.83 -13.75 3.17
CA ILE A 370 16.96 -14.28 2.42
C ILE A 370 16.50 -14.68 1.04
N THR A 371 17.19 -14.22 0.01
CA THR A 371 17.00 -14.69 -1.37
C THR A 371 18.31 -15.15 -1.97
N VAL A 372 18.26 -16.16 -2.84
CA VAL A 372 19.38 -16.61 -3.67
C VAL A 372 18.97 -16.55 -5.13
N LEU A 373 19.65 -15.73 -5.91
CA LEU A 373 19.33 -15.40 -7.30
C LEU A 373 20.47 -15.81 -8.24
N GLN A 374 20.14 -16.07 -9.50
CA GLN A 374 21.13 -16.07 -10.57
C GLN A 374 21.62 -14.65 -10.84
N ASP A 375 22.87 -14.35 -10.45
CA ASP A 375 23.40 -12.98 -10.46
C ASP A 375 23.37 -12.33 -11.85
N ASN A 376 23.80 -13.07 -12.88
CA ASN A 376 23.86 -12.63 -14.27
C ASN A 376 22.51 -12.24 -14.90
N LEU A 377 21.39 -12.67 -14.32
CA LEU A 377 20.06 -12.29 -14.81
C LEU A 377 19.61 -10.93 -14.32
N PHE A 378 20.20 -10.44 -13.23
CA PHE A 378 19.74 -9.27 -12.49
C PHE A 378 20.80 -8.19 -12.33
N ASN A 379 21.87 -8.19 -13.16
CA ASN A 379 22.96 -7.20 -13.08
C ASN A 379 22.50 -5.76 -13.29
N ASP A 380 21.44 -5.58 -14.10
CA ASP A 380 20.86 -4.26 -14.39
C ASP A 380 19.90 -3.77 -13.28
N PHE A 381 19.74 -4.55 -12.19
CA PHE A 381 18.78 -4.27 -11.14
C PHE A 381 19.46 -4.20 -9.78
N ASP A 382 19.17 -3.16 -9.03
CA ASP A 382 19.56 -3.13 -7.64
C ASP A 382 18.71 -4.11 -6.82
N VAL A 383 19.37 -5.11 -6.25
CA VAL A 383 18.75 -6.13 -5.41
C VAL A 383 18.85 -5.75 -3.93
N SER A 384 19.74 -4.80 -3.60
CA SER A 384 19.86 -4.29 -2.24
C SER A 384 18.71 -3.36 -1.89
N ASN A 385 18.34 -3.29 -0.61
CA ASN A 385 17.41 -2.27 -0.14
C ASN A 385 18.18 -1.04 0.31
N SER A 386 17.67 0.13 -0.07
CA SER A 386 18.11 1.40 0.48
C SER A 386 17.83 1.47 2.00
N TYR A 387 18.78 2.04 2.76
CA TYR A 387 18.62 2.31 4.19
C TYR A 387 17.58 3.40 4.48
N LEU A 388 17.16 4.16 3.48
CA LEU A 388 16.27 5.31 3.63
C LEU A 388 14.81 4.94 3.34
N SER A 389 14.35 3.86 3.95
CA SER A 389 12.96 3.39 3.84
C SER A 389 11.89 4.37 4.37
N GLU A 390 12.30 5.50 4.92
CA GLU A 390 11.40 6.53 5.45
C GLU A 390 10.72 7.36 4.36
N LEU A 391 11.25 7.31 3.15
CA LEU A 391 10.68 7.97 1.98
C LEU A 391 10.56 6.98 0.82
N PRO A 392 9.52 6.14 0.80
CA PRO A 392 9.36 5.10 -0.23
C PRO A 392 9.37 5.63 -1.66
N GLU A 393 8.85 6.84 -1.90
CA GLU A 393 8.91 7.49 -3.23
C GLU A 393 10.32 7.83 -3.69
N LEU A 394 11.23 7.97 -2.72
CA LEU A 394 12.59 8.41 -2.96
C LEU A 394 13.58 7.24 -2.99
N THR A 395 13.16 6.05 -2.56
CA THR A 395 14.04 4.88 -2.46
C THR A 395 14.76 4.63 -3.78
N GLU A 396 14.04 4.66 -4.90
CA GLU A 396 14.62 4.46 -6.23
C GLU A 396 15.56 5.59 -6.66
N ARG A 397 15.23 6.85 -6.33
CA ARG A 397 16.10 7.99 -6.63
C ARG A 397 17.32 8.04 -5.73
N ILE A 398 17.16 7.70 -4.46
CA ILE A 398 18.25 7.62 -3.49
C ILE A 398 19.23 6.52 -3.88
N GLU A 399 18.74 5.38 -4.36
CA GLU A 399 19.57 4.30 -4.91
C GLU A 399 20.37 4.78 -6.13
N SER A 400 19.80 5.64 -6.99
CA SER A 400 20.50 6.21 -8.15
C SER A 400 21.60 7.22 -7.77
N PHE A 401 21.53 7.89 -6.62
CA PHE A 401 22.54 8.82 -6.15
C PHE A 401 23.78 8.12 -5.56
N GLY A 402 23.69 6.81 -5.30
CA GLY A 402 24.76 6.03 -4.72
C GLY A 402 25.18 6.55 -3.33
N LYS A 403 26.46 6.35 -2.98
CA LYS A 403 27.03 6.84 -1.72
C LYS A 403 27.41 8.34 -1.73
N LEU A 404 27.03 9.10 -2.78
CA LEU A 404 27.36 10.51 -2.92
C LEU A 404 26.44 11.37 -2.04
N SER A 405 26.91 11.64 -0.86
CA SER A 405 26.22 12.32 0.22
C SER A 405 25.79 13.75 -0.08
N GLU A 406 26.56 14.51 -0.87
CA GLU A 406 26.23 15.89 -1.22
C GLU A 406 25.03 15.94 -2.17
N THR A 407 25.02 15.14 -3.22
CA THR A 407 23.90 15.04 -4.17
C THR A 407 22.63 14.59 -3.46
N LEU A 408 22.73 13.65 -2.52
CA LEU A 408 21.56 13.25 -1.71
C LEU A 408 21.04 14.42 -0.86
N ASN A 409 21.91 15.15 -0.19
CA ASN A 409 21.48 16.29 0.63
C ASN A 409 20.93 17.44 -0.21
N ASP A 410 21.43 17.67 -1.41
CA ASP A 410 20.84 18.62 -2.37
C ASP A 410 19.45 18.15 -2.83
N PHE A 411 19.33 16.85 -3.14
CA PHE A 411 18.01 16.29 -3.44
C PHE A 411 17.03 16.45 -2.26
N LEU A 412 17.46 16.26 -1.03
CA LEU A 412 16.61 16.42 0.15
C LEU A 412 16.15 17.88 0.38
N ILE A 413 16.83 18.90 -0.16
CA ILE A 413 16.34 20.29 -0.18
C ILE A 413 15.04 20.39 -0.99
N THR A 414 14.91 19.60 -2.03
CA THR A 414 13.73 19.61 -2.88
C THR A 414 12.49 18.98 -2.23
N GLN A 415 12.69 18.30 -1.08
CA GLN A 415 11.64 17.54 -0.39
C GLN A 415 11.00 18.39 0.69
N THR A 416 9.72 18.67 0.52
CA THR A 416 8.91 19.27 1.59
C THR A 416 8.36 18.13 2.45
N TRP A 417 8.73 18.12 3.74
CA TRP A 417 8.24 17.11 4.66
C TRP A 417 6.79 17.36 5.02
N LYS A 418 5.87 16.72 4.29
CA LYS A 418 4.43 16.86 4.49
C LYS A 418 3.89 16.04 5.66
N LYS A 419 4.73 15.20 6.26
CA LYS A 419 4.33 14.31 7.36
C LYS A 419 3.97 15.03 8.64
N ILE A 420 4.62 16.14 8.95
CA ILE A 420 4.41 16.91 10.16
C ILE A 420 3.83 18.26 9.77
N ASN A 421 2.57 18.46 10.11
CA ASN A 421 1.93 19.77 9.97
C ASN A 421 1.95 20.49 11.33
N TRP A 422 3.00 21.28 11.56
CA TRP A 422 3.18 22.02 12.80
C TRP A 422 2.06 23.02 13.07
N GLU A 423 1.48 23.62 12.04
CA GLU A 423 0.36 24.53 12.19
C GLU A 423 -0.85 23.79 12.79
N ALA A 424 -1.14 22.58 12.32
CA ALA A 424 -2.21 21.75 12.88
C ALA A 424 -1.86 21.26 14.30
N ILE A 425 -0.59 20.90 14.57
CA ILE A 425 -0.14 20.44 15.89
C ILE A 425 -0.23 21.55 16.94
N LEU A 426 0.21 22.76 16.57
CA LEU A 426 0.20 23.91 17.49
C LEU A 426 -1.18 24.54 17.65
N SER A 427 -2.10 24.30 16.69
CA SER A 427 -3.46 24.81 16.77
C SER A 427 -4.24 24.16 17.93
N SER A 428 -5.22 24.89 18.45
CA SER A 428 -6.15 24.38 19.47
C SER A 428 -7.24 23.47 18.90
N ASN A 429 -7.34 23.34 17.58
CA ASN A 429 -8.33 22.52 16.89
C ASN A 429 -7.77 21.13 16.61
N PRO A 430 -8.35 20.06 17.16
CA PRO A 430 -7.88 18.71 16.87
C PRO A 430 -8.07 18.38 15.38
N THR A 431 -7.06 17.82 14.79
CA THR A 431 -7.14 17.26 13.42
C THR A 431 -8.11 16.08 13.44
N THR A 432 -9.18 16.13 12.64
CA THR A 432 -10.08 14.98 12.49
C THR A 432 -9.57 14.07 11.38
N PHE A 433 -9.23 12.83 11.72
CA PHE A 433 -8.88 11.83 10.73
C PHE A 433 -10.11 11.11 10.19
N LYS A 434 -10.13 10.91 8.89
CA LYS A 434 -11.25 10.28 8.17
C LYS A 434 -11.19 8.75 8.21
N PHE A 435 -9.97 8.18 8.27
CA PHE A 435 -9.74 6.76 8.15
C PHE A 435 -9.19 6.19 9.46
N PRO A 436 -9.93 5.32 10.18
CA PRO A 436 -9.45 4.68 11.41
C PRO A 436 -8.44 3.56 11.12
N PHE A 437 -7.75 3.09 12.17
CA PHE A 437 -7.05 1.81 12.11
C PHE A 437 -8.05 0.68 11.85
N GLN A 438 -7.74 -0.18 10.88
CA GLN A 438 -8.61 -1.29 10.51
C GLN A 438 -7.92 -2.64 10.74
N ALA A 439 -8.52 -3.44 11.61
CA ALA A 439 -8.18 -4.84 11.79
C ALA A 439 -8.93 -5.77 10.81
N GLN A 440 -9.97 -5.25 10.16
CA GLN A 440 -10.89 -5.95 9.27
C GLN A 440 -11.16 -5.13 8.01
N SER A 441 -11.39 -5.81 6.88
CA SER A 441 -11.85 -5.17 5.67
C SER A 441 -13.27 -4.61 5.86
N THR A 442 -13.57 -3.49 5.21
CA THR A 442 -14.90 -2.86 5.26
C THR A 442 -15.40 -2.63 3.84
N LEU A 443 -16.61 -3.10 3.54
CA LEU A 443 -17.29 -2.82 2.28
C LEU A 443 -18.09 -1.54 2.43
N LYS A 444 -17.89 -0.58 1.53
CA LYS A 444 -18.61 0.70 1.50
C LYS A 444 -19.35 0.86 0.20
N GLY A 445 -20.47 1.52 0.26
CA GLY A 445 -21.26 1.76 -0.96
C GLY A 445 -22.40 2.74 -0.77
N GLN A 446 -23.14 2.91 -1.83
CA GLN A 446 -24.35 3.75 -1.87
C GLN A 446 -25.49 3.04 -2.56
N VAL A 447 -26.70 3.46 -2.19
CA VAL A 447 -27.95 2.95 -2.70
C VAL A 447 -28.83 4.13 -3.10
N ILE A 448 -29.26 4.15 -4.36
CA ILE A 448 -30.03 5.25 -4.94
C ILE A 448 -31.20 4.67 -5.74
N SER A 449 -32.37 5.29 -5.64
CA SER A 449 -33.55 4.90 -6.44
C SER A 449 -33.31 5.16 -7.92
N ASP A 450 -33.61 4.17 -8.74
CA ASP A 450 -33.48 4.26 -10.20
C ASP A 450 -34.48 5.27 -10.81
N LYS A 451 -35.62 5.50 -10.14
CA LYS A 451 -36.69 6.39 -10.61
C LYS A 451 -36.55 7.82 -10.13
N THR A 452 -36.15 8.01 -8.89
CA THR A 452 -36.19 9.32 -8.23
C THR A 452 -34.85 9.91 -7.89
N GLY A 453 -33.78 9.11 -7.91
CA GLY A 453 -32.44 9.50 -7.47
C GLY A 453 -32.29 9.67 -5.95
N PHE A 454 -33.36 9.45 -5.17
CA PHE A 454 -33.35 9.56 -3.72
C PHE A 454 -32.86 8.26 -3.03
N PRO A 455 -32.32 8.36 -1.80
CA PRO A 455 -31.96 7.19 -1.01
C PRO A 455 -33.21 6.35 -0.63
N PRO A 456 -33.01 5.07 -0.27
CA PRO A 456 -34.08 4.24 0.25
C PRO A 456 -34.57 4.75 1.62
N PRO A 457 -35.76 4.33 2.07
CA PRO A 457 -36.27 4.67 3.40
C PRO A 457 -35.27 4.28 4.49
N ASP A 458 -35.26 5.05 5.58
CA ASP A 458 -34.52 4.69 6.79
C ASP A 458 -34.95 3.28 7.26
N SER A 459 -34.07 2.58 7.97
CA SER A 459 -34.23 1.17 8.35
C SER A 459 -34.19 0.15 7.18
N THR A 460 -33.73 0.55 5.99
CA THR A 460 -33.38 -0.41 4.93
C THR A 460 -32.10 -1.15 5.31
N ILE A 461 -32.13 -2.47 5.15
CA ILE A 461 -31.01 -3.36 5.43
C ILE A 461 -30.47 -3.87 4.10
N LEU A 462 -29.14 -3.79 3.95
CA LEU A 462 -28.39 -4.47 2.91
C LEU A 462 -28.03 -5.86 3.44
N LEU A 463 -28.52 -6.89 2.81
CA LEU A 463 -28.14 -8.28 3.04
C LEU A 463 -27.17 -8.69 1.95
N THR A 464 -26.09 -9.37 2.33
CA THR A 464 -25.08 -9.79 1.36
C THR A 464 -24.65 -11.22 1.62
N TYR A 465 -24.17 -11.88 0.56
CA TYR A 465 -23.66 -13.23 0.64
C TYR A 465 -22.51 -13.45 -0.35
N LEU A 466 -21.39 -14.02 0.13
CA LEU A 466 -20.25 -14.39 -0.71
C LEU A 466 -20.53 -15.74 -1.39
N GLN A 467 -20.29 -15.78 -2.71
CA GLN A 467 -20.69 -16.94 -3.52
C GLN A 467 -19.77 -18.16 -3.31
N LYS A 468 -18.44 -17.94 -3.24
CA LYS A 468 -17.47 -19.02 -3.10
C LYS A 468 -17.13 -19.31 -1.63
N ASN A 469 -17.05 -18.27 -0.81
CA ASN A 469 -16.68 -18.40 0.60
C ASN A 469 -17.89 -18.60 1.52
N THR A 470 -19.12 -18.60 0.98
CA THR A 470 -20.38 -18.97 1.67
C THR A 470 -20.64 -18.20 2.99
N VAL A 471 -20.27 -16.92 3.06
CA VAL A 471 -20.44 -16.08 4.25
C VAL A 471 -21.43 -14.95 3.98
N GLY A 472 -22.37 -14.77 4.88
CA GLY A 472 -23.34 -13.69 4.87
C GLY A 472 -22.97 -12.54 5.79
N TYR A 473 -23.30 -11.31 5.37
CA TYR A 473 -23.17 -10.10 6.17
C TYR A 473 -24.40 -9.23 6.02
N GLU A 474 -24.62 -8.35 6.99
CA GLU A 474 -25.70 -7.36 6.93
C GLU A 474 -25.20 -5.97 7.35
N ALA A 475 -25.81 -4.94 6.78
CA ALA A 475 -25.54 -3.56 7.14
C ALA A 475 -26.81 -2.70 7.01
N TYR A 476 -26.95 -1.68 7.85
CA TYR A 476 -27.99 -0.68 7.67
C TYR A 476 -27.60 0.34 6.60
N VAL A 477 -28.56 0.73 5.77
CA VAL A 477 -28.41 1.82 4.80
C VAL A 477 -28.89 3.11 5.45
N ASN A 478 -27.97 4.06 5.66
CA ASN A 478 -28.25 5.35 6.27
C ASN A 478 -28.08 6.46 5.25
N LYS A 479 -29.13 7.20 4.96
CA LYS A 479 -29.15 8.28 3.94
C LYS A 479 -28.53 7.82 2.60
N GLY A 480 -28.85 6.59 2.19
CA GLY A 480 -28.35 6.00 0.96
C GLY A 480 -26.91 5.51 0.99
N LYS A 481 -26.24 5.50 2.11
CA LYS A 481 -24.87 4.97 2.26
C LYS A 481 -24.85 3.78 3.21
N PHE A 482 -23.94 2.86 2.96
CA PHE A 482 -23.67 1.76 3.88
C PHE A 482 -22.17 1.59 4.09
N GLU A 483 -21.83 1.10 5.27
CA GLU A 483 -20.49 0.69 5.66
C GLU A 483 -20.64 -0.63 6.43
N MET A 484 -20.05 -1.68 5.88
CA MET A 484 -20.21 -3.05 6.37
C MET A 484 -18.84 -3.65 6.69
N PRO A 485 -18.49 -3.79 7.97
CA PRO A 485 -17.30 -4.53 8.37
C PRO A 485 -17.43 -6.00 7.98
N LEU A 486 -16.44 -6.54 7.28
CA LEU A 486 -16.37 -7.95 6.92
C LEU A 486 -15.73 -8.70 8.09
N ILE A 487 -16.56 -9.07 9.08
CA ILE A 487 -16.13 -9.65 10.36
C ILE A 487 -15.53 -11.05 10.22
N PHE A 488 -15.86 -11.76 9.16
CA PHE A 488 -15.25 -13.03 8.79
C PHE A 488 -14.28 -12.83 7.64
N ASP A 489 -13.10 -13.41 7.72
CA ASP A 489 -12.16 -13.38 6.62
C ASP A 489 -12.64 -14.29 5.49
N PHE A 490 -12.47 -13.81 4.28
CA PHE A 490 -12.62 -14.61 3.08
C PHE A 490 -11.38 -14.46 2.18
N TRP A 491 -11.16 -15.44 1.30
CA TRP A 491 -9.91 -15.60 0.60
C TRP A 491 -10.08 -15.51 -0.92
N GLY A 492 -9.16 -14.78 -1.55
CA GLY A 492 -9.10 -14.66 -2.99
C GLY A 492 -10.23 -13.81 -3.59
N GLU A 493 -10.48 -14.02 -4.88
CA GLU A 493 -11.53 -13.34 -5.62
C GLU A 493 -12.86 -14.06 -5.44
N ASP A 494 -13.90 -13.30 -5.15
CA ASP A 494 -15.26 -13.79 -4.97
C ASP A 494 -16.27 -12.81 -5.60
N TYR A 495 -17.52 -13.22 -5.64
CA TYR A 495 -18.65 -12.35 -5.94
C TYR A 495 -19.53 -12.21 -4.71
N ILE A 496 -19.86 -10.97 -4.38
CA ILE A 496 -20.81 -10.68 -3.30
C ILE A 496 -22.18 -10.38 -3.91
N PHE A 497 -23.16 -11.20 -3.55
CA PHE A 497 -24.55 -10.93 -3.84
C PHE A 497 -25.10 -9.96 -2.81
N CYS A 498 -25.86 -8.96 -3.27
CA CYS A 498 -26.44 -7.91 -2.43
C CYS A 498 -27.94 -7.87 -2.63
N SER A 499 -28.72 -7.79 -1.56
CA SER A 499 -30.18 -7.63 -1.57
C SER A 499 -30.62 -6.57 -0.58
N LEU A 500 -31.53 -5.69 -0.99
CA LEU A 500 -32.07 -4.63 -0.15
C LEU A 500 -33.43 -5.03 0.41
N GLN A 501 -33.56 -4.93 1.71
CA GLN A 501 -34.83 -5.22 2.39
C GLN A 501 -35.23 -4.08 3.31
N ASN A 502 -36.51 -3.74 3.25
CA ASN A 502 -37.14 -2.83 4.21
C ASN A 502 -38.38 -3.53 4.78
N LYS A 503 -38.40 -3.75 6.11
CA LYS A 503 -39.38 -4.61 6.78
C LYS A 503 -39.39 -6.01 6.12
N SER A 504 -40.49 -6.43 5.53
CA SER A 504 -40.62 -7.73 4.84
C SER A 504 -40.66 -7.59 3.30
N ARG A 505 -40.26 -6.43 2.74
CA ARG A 505 -40.28 -6.17 1.30
C ARG A 505 -38.85 -6.07 0.75
N THR A 506 -38.60 -6.82 -0.33
CA THR A 506 -37.39 -6.69 -1.14
C THR A 506 -37.49 -5.46 -2.03
N LEU A 507 -36.43 -4.65 -2.08
CA LEU A 507 -36.37 -3.39 -2.83
C LEU A 507 -35.45 -3.47 -4.07
N ASP A 508 -34.96 -4.64 -4.42
CA ASP A 508 -33.90 -4.82 -5.44
C ASP A 508 -34.28 -4.32 -6.84
N GLY A 509 -35.58 -4.31 -7.17
CA GLY A 509 -36.06 -3.82 -8.46
C GLY A 509 -36.21 -2.29 -8.58
N ASP A 510 -36.17 -1.58 -7.45
CA ASP A 510 -36.43 -0.14 -7.38
C ASP A 510 -35.16 0.70 -7.14
N TYR A 511 -34.02 0.07 -6.79
CA TYR A 511 -32.80 0.74 -6.38
C TYR A 511 -31.58 0.12 -7.03
N THR A 512 -30.59 0.98 -7.32
CA THR A 512 -29.25 0.57 -7.73
C THR A 512 -28.31 0.64 -6.54
N ILE A 513 -27.60 -0.47 -6.31
CA ILE A 513 -26.51 -0.59 -5.34
C ILE A 513 -25.20 -0.30 -6.08
N SER A 514 -24.36 0.53 -5.50
CA SER A 514 -23.00 0.81 -6.01
C SER A 514 -21.99 0.56 -4.91
N ILE A 515 -21.06 -0.35 -5.15
CA ILE A 515 -19.93 -0.59 -4.25
C ILE A 515 -18.83 0.41 -4.57
N LEU A 516 -18.41 1.16 -3.58
CA LEU A 516 -17.29 2.09 -3.71
C LEU A 516 -16.00 1.29 -3.75
N LYS A 517 -15.31 1.34 -4.88
CA LYS A 517 -13.96 0.79 -5.00
C LYS A 517 -12.99 1.70 -4.26
N ASP A 518 -12.32 1.14 -3.30
CA ASP A 518 -11.28 1.82 -2.52
C ASP A 518 -9.98 1.79 -3.33
N SER A 519 -9.86 2.67 -4.33
CA SER A 519 -8.67 2.82 -5.15
C SER A 519 -7.96 4.13 -4.84
N ILE A 520 -6.65 4.08 -4.73
CA ILE A 520 -5.82 5.27 -4.65
C ILE A 520 -5.58 5.83 -6.06
N LYS A 521 -5.40 7.15 -6.14
CA LYS A 521 -5.00 7.82 -7.38
C LYS A 521 -3.63 8.43 -7.14
N LEU A 522 -2.64 7.97 -7.90
CA LEU A 522 -1.33 8.60 -7.90
C LEU A 522 -1.35 9.85 -8.79
N THR A 523 -0.63 10.87 -8.39
CA THR A 523 -0.49 12.11 -9.18
C THR A 523 0.48 11.94 -10.33
N GLN A 524 1.53 11.14 -10.15
CA GLN A 524 2.55 10.90 -11.16
C GLN A 524 2.05 9.99 -12.28
N ARG A 525 2.38 10.34 -13.54
CA ARG A 525 2.12 9.54 -14.74
C ARG A 525 3.44 9.25 -15.46
N TRP A 526 3.50 8.13 -16.17
CA TRP A 526 4.66 7.74 -16.97
C TRP A 526 4.23 6.89 -18.16
N ASN A 527 5.07 6.83 -19.17
CA ASN A 527 4.93 5.91 -20.30
C ASN A 527 6.02 4.84 -20.21
N SER A 528 5.69 3.62 -20.59
CA SER A 528 6.65 2.54 -20.73
C SER A 528 6.90 2.30 -22.20
N VAL A 529 8.16 2.16 -22.59
CA VAL A 529 8.56 1.82 -23.97
C VAL A 529 9.35 0.53 -23.89
N GLU A 530 8.95 -0.44 -24.69
CA GLU A 530 9.68 -1.70 -24.86
C GLU A 530 10.85 -1.46 -25.83
N ASP A 531 12.05 -1.86 -25.43
CA ASP A 531 13.24 -1.81 -26.25
C ASP A 531 13.26 -2.98 -27.26
N THR A 532 14.10 -2.90 -28.26
CA THR A 532 14.38 -4.01 -29.20
C THR A 532 15.38 -5.02 -28.63
N GLU A 533 16.16 -4.61 -27.61
CA GLU A 533 17.16 -5.46 -26.97
C GLU A 533 16.53 -6.42 -25.95
N PRO A 534 16.86 -7.73 -25.99
CA PRO A 534 16.47 -8.66 -24.94
C PRO A 534 17.11 -8.29 -23.60
N SER A 535 16.35 -8.38 -22.51
CA SER A 535 16.94 -8.34 -21.17
C SER A 535 17.47 -9.73 -20.80
N PRO A 536 18.53 -9.85 -19.98
CA PRO A 536 19.03 -11.15 -19.53
C PRO A 536 17.92 -11.99 -18.87
N TYR A 537 17.14 -11.39 -17.97
CA TYR A 537 16.02 -12.08 -17.33
C TYR A 537 14.89 -12.44 -18.31
N GLY A 538 14.50 -11.51 -19.17
CA GLY A 538 13.41 -11.75 -20.14
C GLY A 538 13.73 -12.87 -21.12
N ASP A 539 14.97 -12.93 -21.63
CA ASP A 539 15.44 -14.01 -22.51
C ASP A 539 15.49 -15.36 -21.77
N TYR A 540 15.97 -15.36 -20.52
CA TYR A 540 15.95 -16.54 -19.66
C TYR A 540 14.52 -17.04 -19.41
N ALA A 541 13.60 -16.16 -18.99
CA ALA A 541 12.22 -16.51 -18.73
C ALA A 541 11.51 -17.07 -19.98
N PHE A 542 11.77 -16.47 -21.13
CA PHE A 542 11.27 -16.95 -22.42
C PHE A 542 11.80 -18.37 -22.74
N LYS A 543 13.10 -18.61 -22.64
CA LYS A 543 13.73 -19.91 -22.85
C LYS A 543 13.24 -20.96 -21.86
N LYS A 544 13.15 -20.60 -20.57
CA LYS A 544 12.59 -21.46 -19.52
C LYS A 544 11.17 -21.91 -19.85
N LYS A 545 10.32 -21.00 -20.33
CA LYS A 545 8.95 -21.32 -20.75
C LYS A 545 8.92 -22.32 -21.93
N LEU A 546 9.80 -22.17 -22.92
CA LEU A 546 9.91 -23.11 -24.03
C LEU A 546 10.32 -24.49 -23.53
N VAL A 547 11.35 -24.57 -22.69
CA VAL A 547 11.82 -25.82 -22.08
C VAL A 547 10.71 -26.49 -21.28
N THR A 548 10.06 -25.74 -20.39
CA THR A 548 8.96 -26.23 -19.53
C THR A 548 7.83 -26.82 -20.40
N ASN A 549 7.42 -26.12 -21.45
CA ASN A 549 6.36 -26.59 -22.36
C ASN A 549 6.78 -27.85 -23.09
N SER A 550 8.06 -27.99 -23.48
CA SER A 550 8.58 -29.16 -24.21
C SER A 550 8.61 -30.42 -23.34
N PHE A 551 8.75 -30.30 -22.04
CA PHE A 551 8.72 -31.43 -21.12
C PHE A 551 7.31 -31.74 -20.60
N ASN A 552 6.25 -31.19 -21.21
CA ASN A 552 4.86 -31.36 -20.78
C ASN A 552 4.71 -31.17 -19.26
N TYR A 553 5.40 -30.17 -18.70
CA TYR A 553 5.08 -29.69 -17.40
C TYR A 553 3.67 -29.12 -17.46
N PHE A 554 2.68 -29.99 -17.21
CA PHE A 554 1.35 -29.51 -16.97
C PHE A 554 1.45 -28.51 -15.82
N SER A 555 1.19 -27.27 -16.13
CA SER A 555 0.84 -26.32 -15.08
C SER A 555 -0.37 -26.93 -14.37
N VAL A 556 -0.13 -27.61 -13.25
CA VAL A 556 -1.16 -27.73 -12.24
C VAL A 556 -1.55 -26.29 -11.99
N ASP A 557 -2.77 -25.95 -12.34
CA ASP A 557 -3.32 -24.62 -12.13
C ASP A 557 -2.97 -24.23 -10.69
N GLN A 558 -2.11 -23.19 -10.53
CA GLN A 558 -1.62 -22.76 -9.23
C GLN A 558 -2.69 -22.02 -8.41
N SER A 559 -3.90 -21.89 -8.95
CA SER A 559 -5.07 -21.69 -8.14
C SER A 559 -5.24 -22.95 -7.30
N GLY A 560 -4.69 -23.02 -6.10
CA GLY A 560 -4.63 -24.16 -5.19
C GLY A 560 -5.98 -24.79 -4.78
N THR A 561 -6.86 -24.86 -5.72
CA THR A 561 -8.04 -25.67 -5.81
C THR A 561 -7.84 -26.54 -7.05
N ALA A 562 -7.55 -27.83 -6.87
CA ALA A 562 -8.02 -28.80 -7.81
C ALA A 562 -9.46 -28.35 -8.14
N SER A 563 -9.68 -27.82 -9.31
CA SER A 563 -11.00 -27.73 -9.89
C SER A 563 -11.39 -29.17 -10.16
N GLU A 564 -11.75 -29.91 -9.08
CA GLU A 564 -12.80 -30.87 -9.27
C GLU A 564 -13.90 -30.06 -9.96
N ASN A 565 -14.48 -30.58 -11.02
CA ASN A 565 -15.72 -30.09 -11.61
C ASN A 565 -16.84 -30.29 -10.56
N LEU A 566 -16.69 -29.61 -9.42
CA LEU A 566 -17.72 -29.51 -8.41
C LEU A 566 -18.84 -28.71 -9.06
N ASN A 567 -19.99 -29.33 -9.19
CA ASN A 567 -21.21 -28.65 -9.51
C ASN A 567 -21.25 -27.35 -8.67
N PRO A 568 -21.29 -26.14 -9.32
CA PRO A 568 -21.26 -24.89 -8.56
C PRO A 568 -22.36 -24.79 -7.50
N ASN A 569 -23.49 -25.49 -7.66
CA ASN A 569 -24.55 -25.56 -6.67
C ASN A 569 -24.18 -26.44 -5.47
N ALA A 570 -23.32 -27.46 -5.64
CA ALA A 570 -23.06 -28.45 -4.62
C ALA A 570 -22.47 -27.84 -3.32
N LEU A 571 -21.59 -26.84 -3.45
CA LEU A 571 -21.04 -26.12 -2.28
C LEU A 571 -22.14 -25.40 -1.49
N LEU A 572 -23.03 -24.71 -2.19
CA LEU A 572 -24.13 -24.00 -1.54
C LEU A 572 -25.21 -24.95 -0.99
N GLU A 573 -25.45 -26.08 -1.65
CA GLU A 573 -26.33 -27.13 -1.15
C GLU A 573 -25.82 -27.74 0.15
N GLU A 574 -24.52 -28.03 0.22
CA GLU A 574 -23.87 -28.56 1.43
C GLU A 574 -23.93 -27.55 2.58
N GLU A 575 -23.59 -26.29 2.30
CA GLU A 575 -23.64 -25.19 3.28
C GLU A 575 -25.06 -25.01 3.85
N PHE A 576 -26.11 -25.20 3.01
CA PHE A 576 -27.50 -25.08 3.44
C PHE A 576 -28.08 -26.38 4.00
N MET A 577 -27.23 -27.31 4.46
CA MET A 577 -27.59 -28.62 5.01
C MET A 577 -28.38 -29.50 4.03
N GLY A 578 -28.09 -29.38 2.74
CA GLY A 578 -28.70 -30.15 1.68
C GLY A 578 -30.07 -29.65 1.27
N VAL A 579 -30.58 -30.19 0.19
CA VAL A 579 -31.91 -29.86 -0.36
C VAL A 579 -33.01 -30.72 0.25
N ASP A 580 -34.24 -30.25 0.23
CA ASP A 580 -35.42 -30.98 0.72
C ASP A 580 -36.09 -31.79 -0.39
N TYR A 581 -36.07 -31.27 -1.63
CA TYR A 581 -36.65 -31.93 -2.81
C TYR A 581 -35.78 -31.73 -4.03
N THR A 582 -35.68 -32.77 -4.86
CA THR A 582 -34.99 -32.72 -6.17
C THR A 582 -35.96 -33.22 -7.25
N VAL A 583 -36.06 -32.42 -8.32
CA VAL A 583 -36.81 -32.75 -9.50
C VAL A 583 -35.81 -32.88 -10.67
N ASN A 584 -35.70 -34.05 -11.26
CA ASN A 584 -35.01 -34.25 -12.51
C ASN A 584 -35.96 -33.88 -13.68
N VAL A 585 -35.65 -32.77 -14.34
CA VAL A 585 -36.55 -32.26 -15.41
C VAL A 585 -36.60 -33.24 -16.60
N GLY A 586 -35.56 -34.02 -16.83
CA GLY A 586 -35.50 -35.00 -17.91
C GLY A 586 -36.42 -36.21 -17.74
N ASP A 587 -36.98 -36.44 -16.54
CA ASP A 587 -37.89 -37.54 -16.27
C ASP A 587 -39.32 -37.26 -16.72
N TYR A 588 -39.57 -36.03 -17.19
CA TYR A 588 -40.91 -35.57 -17.58
C TYR A 588 -40.98 -35.14 -19.06
N LEU A 589 -42.18 -34.95 -19.57
CA LEU A 589 -42.38 -34.37 -20.90
C LEU A 589 -41.79 -32.95 -20.96
N ILE A 590 -41.30 -32.55 -22.12
CA ILE A 590 -40.77 -31.20 -22.34
C ILE A 590 -41.87 -30.17 -22.24
N PHE A 591 -41.77 -29.31 -21.24
CA PHE A 591 -42.67 -28.17 -21.08
C PHE A 591 -42.17 -26.97 -21.88
N PRO A 592 -43.07 -26.22 -22.55
CA PRO A 592 -42.65 -25.07 -23.37
C PRO A 592 -42.20 -23.87 -22.51
N LYS A 593 -42.70 -23.76 -21.26
CA LYS A 593 -42.43 -22.66 -20.36
C LYS A 593 -42.12 -23.16 -18.95
N MET A 594 -41.30 -22.38 -18.22
CA MET A 594 -41.02 -22.65 -16.83
C MET A 594 -42.26 -22.64 -15.94
N GLU A 595 -43.19 -21.75 -16.21
CA GLU A 595 -44.46 -21.64 -15.48
C GLU A 595 -45.24 -22.97 -15.49
N ASP A 596 -45.28 -23.64 -16.64
CA ASP A 596 -45.98 -24.92 -16.82
C ASP A 596 -45.27 -26.06 -16.08
N LEU A 597 -43.92 -26.06 -16.12
CA LEU A 597 -43.11 -27.01 -15.38
C LEU A 597 -43.32 -26.84 -13.84
N LEU A 598 -43.32 -25.61 -13.37
CA LEU A 598 -43.56 -25.32 -11.95
C LEU A 598 -44.94 -25.77 -11.48
N ARG A 599 -45.96 -25.57 -12.32
CA ARG A 599 -47.36 -25.91 -11.97
C ARG A 599 -47.59 -27.42 -11.92
N GLU A 600 -47.01 -28.15 -12.88
CA GLU A 600 -47.35 -29.56 -13.07
C GLU A 600 -46.37 -30.53 -12.35
N VAL A 601 -45.12 -30.11 -12.14
CA VAL A 601 -44.04 -31.03 -11.71
C VAL A 601 -43.38 -30.60 -10.40
N VAL A 602 -43.10 -29.33 -10.20
CA VAL A 602 -42.30 -28.87 -9.07
C VAL A 602 -43.16 -28.75 -7.79
N PRO A 603 -42.95 -29.58 -6.77
CA PRO A 603 -43.79 -29.58 -5.57
C PRO A 603 -43.53 -28.32 -4.74
N PHE A 604 -44.49 -27.89 -3.95
CA PHE A 604 -44.38 -26.77 -3.00
C PHE A 604 -44.02 -25.41 -3.59
N VAL A 605 -44.15 -25.24 -4.91
CA VAL A 605 -43.96 -23.99 -5.62
C VAL A 605 -45.20 -23.61 -6.38
N GLN A 606 -45.55 -22.34 -6.38
CA GLN A 606 -46.70 -21.80 -7.11
C GLN A 606 -46.30 -20.54 -7.86
N HIS A 607 -46.47 -20.55 -9.19
CA HIS A 607 -46.42 -19.33 -9.98
C HIS A 607 -47.72 -18.53 -9.80
N ARG A 608 -47.63 -17.21 -9.64
CA ARG A 608 -48.75 -16.28 -9.55
C ARG A 608 -48.52 -15.09 -10.45
N ARG A 609 -49.55 -14.68 -11.15
CA ARG A 609 -49.59 -13.49 -12.00
C ARG A 609 -50.66 -12.53 -11.55
N LYS A 610 -50.31 -11.24 -11.37
CA LYS A 610 -51.29 -10.18 -11.07
C LYS A 610 -50.97 -8.97 -11.96
N GLY A 611 -51.76 -8.83 -13.04
CA GLY A 611 -51.44 -7.89 -14.12
C GLY A 611 -50.15 -8.27 -14.80
N ASP A 612 -49.21 -7.33 -14.90
CA ASP A 612 -47.86 -7.53 -15.47
C ASP A 612 -46.83 -8.01 -14.46
N VAL A 613 -47.24 -8.17 -13.20
CA VAL A 613 -46.31 -8.63 -12.14
C VAL A 613 -46.43 -10.14 -11.96
N GLU A 614 -45.32 -10.83 -12.23
CA GLU A 614 -45.17 -12.26 -11.99
C GLU A 614 -44.47 -12.50 -10.67
N SER A 615 -44.84 -13.55 -9.97
CA SER A 615 -44.27 -13.93 -8.69
C SER A 615 -44.26 -15.44 -8.50
N VAL A 616 -43.29 -15.93 -7.72
CA VAL A 616 -43.17 -17.32 -7.31
C VAL A 616 -43.34 -17.40 -5.81
N ARG A 617 -44.18 -18.31 -5.36
CA ARG A 617 -44.45 -18.53 -3.93
C ARG A 617 -44.06 -19.95 -3.57
N MET A 618 -43.42 -20.12 -2.38
CA MET A 618 -43.10 -21.42 -1.82
C MET A 618 -43.99 -21.76 -0.64
N PHE A 619 -44.29 -23.06 -0.48
CA PHE A 619 -45.07 -23.59 0.64
C PHE A 619 -44.16 -24.22 1.66
N PHE A 620 -44.26 -23.81 2.91
CA PHE A 620 -43.49 -24.34 4.05
C PHE A 620 -44.37 -25.28 4.86
N ARG A 621 -43.86 -26.45 5.21
CA ARG A 621 -44.53 -27.37 6.10
C ARG A 621 -44.07 -27.12 7.54
N TYR A 622 -44.97 -26.72 8.40
CA TYR A 622 -44.85 -26.76 9.84
C TYR A 622 -45.70 -27.97 10.34
N LEU A 623 -45.35 -28.51 11.53
CA LEU A 623 -45.93 -29.75 12.07
C LEU A 623 -47.45 -29.97 11.79
N ASN A 624 -48.26 -28.93 11.83
CA ASN A 624 -49.71 -29.03 11.61
C ASN A 624 -50.28 -27.94 10.66
N THR A 625 -49.40 -27.17 10.00
CA THR A 625 -49.90 -26.07 9.11
C THR A 625 -48.99 -25.88 7.90
N THR A 626 -49.59 -25.48 6.80
CA THR A 626 -48.84 -25.02 5.60
C THR A 626 -48.87 -23.49 5.55
N LYS A 627 -47.73 -22.88 5.47
CA LYS A 627 -47.60 -21.44 5.26
C LYS A 627 -47.05 -21.14 3.87
N VAL A 628 -47.52 -20.07 3.26
CA VAL A 628 -47.04 -19.59 1.96
C VAL A 628 -46.08 -18.47 2.16
N SER A 629 -44.98 -18.44 1.38
CA SER A 629 -44.02 -17.34 1.43
C SER A 629 -44.66 -15.99 1.15
N LYS A 630 -44.19 -14.95 1.78
CA LYS A 630 -44.65 -13.58 1.57
C LYS A 630 -44.08 -12.93 0.32
N GLY A 631 -42.84 -13.29 -0.01
CA GLY A 631 -42.07 -12.82 -1.16
C GLY A 631 -41.63 -13.96 -2.08
N ASP A 632 -40.90 -13.63 -3.12
CA ASP A 632 -40.30 -14.57 -4.02
C ASP A 632 -39.10 -15.27 -3.35
N PRO A 633 -38.75 -16.51 -3.72
CA PRO A 633 -37.62 -17.25 -3.17
C PRO A 633 -36.32 -16.69 -3.68
N LEU A 634 -35.23 -17.03 -2.98
CA LEU A 634 -33.87 -16.89 -3.49
C LEU A 634 -33.68 -17.97 -4.59
N TYR A 635 -33.21 -17.55 -5.75
CA TYR A 635 -32.79 -18.47 -6.81
C TYR A 635 -31.28 -18.66 -6.76
N VAL A 636 -30.84 -19.88 -6.96
CA VAL A 636 -29.42 -20.24 -7.15
C VAL A 636 -29.33 -20.97 -8.49
N ILE A 637 -28.84 -20.27 -9.52
CA ILE A 637 -28.80 -20.79 -10.88
C ILE A 637 -27.35 -21.03 -11.27
N ASP A 638 -26.99 -22.30 -11.47
CA ASP A 638 -25.60 -22.72 -11.75
C ASP A 638 -24.60 -22.06 -10.78
N GLY A 639 -24.89 -22.07 -9.48
CA GLY A 639 -24.06 -21.53 -8.40
C GLY A 639 -24.15 -20.02 -8.19
N LEU A 640 -24.92 -19.28 -8.99
CA LEU A 640 -25.10 -17.83 -8.82
C LEU A 640 -26.43 -17.49 -8.15
N MET A 641 -26.36 -16.73 -7.06
CA MET A 641 -27.54 -16.23 -6.38
C MET A 641 -28.19 -15.07 -7.13
N CYS A 642 -29.51 -15.06 -7.21
CA CYS A 642 -30.29 -13.93 -7.71
C CYS A 642 -31.71 -13.88 -7.13
N MET A 643 -32.33 -12.68 -7.20
CA MET A 643 -33.72 -12.45 -6.79
C MET A 643 -34.56 -12.03 -8.00
N ASN A 644 -34.20 -12.45 -9.20
CA ASN A 644 -34.85 -12.04 -10.46
C ASN A 644 -35.85 -13.09 -10.93
N THR A 645 -37.12 -12.98 -10.46
CA THR A 645 -38.22 -13.88 -10.83
C THR A 645 -38.52 -13.88 -12.34
N PRO A 646 -38.57 -12.73 -13.04
CA PRO A 646 -38.74 -12.74 -14.50
C PRO A 646 -37.65 -13.51 -15.24
N TYR A 647 -36.39 -13.39 -14.81
CA TYR A 647 -35.28 -14.15 -15.40
C TYR A 647 -35.47 -15.65 -15.19
N PHE A 648 -35.75 -16.07 -13.95
CA PHE A 648 -35.99 -17.48 -13.63
C PHE A 648 -37.14 -18.07 -14.46
N LEU A 649 -38.27 -17.35 -14.58
CA LEU A 649 -39.43 -17.80 -15.38
C LEU A 649 -39.13 -17.80 -16.88
N GLY A 650 -38.15 -16.97 -17.32
CA GLY A 650 -37.70 -16.93 -18.74
C GLY A 650 -36.74 -18.07 -19.12
N LEU A 651 -36.26 -18.87 -18.15
CA LEU A 651 -35.40 -20.02 -18.44
C LEU A 651 -36.21 -21.08 -19.23
N LYS A 652 -35.58 -21.68 -20.24
CA LYS A 652 -36.19 -22.75 -20.99
C LYS A 652 -36.06 -24.09 -20.26
N PRO A 653 -37.15 -24.80 -19.98
CA PRO A 653 -37.11 -26.11 -19.31
C PRO A 653 -36.19 -27.13 -19.99
N GLU A 654 -36.04 -27.07 -21.33
CA GLU A 654 -35.15 -27.94 -22.09
C GLU A 654 -33.66 -27.79 -21.72
N ASP A 655 -33.28 -26.60 -21.25
CA ASP A 655 -31.91 -26.33 -20.82
C ASP A 655 -31.62 -26.70 -19.34
N VAL A 656 -32.68 -26.98 -18.56
CA VAL A 656 -32.59 -27.31 -17.14
C VAL A 656 -32.42 -28.81 -16.94
N LEU A 657 -31.50 -29.22 -16.08
CA LEU A 657 -31.26 -30.60 -15.67
C LEU A 657 -32.03 -30.93 -14.38
N PHE A 658 -31.80 -30.11 -13.34
CA PHE A 658 -32.44 -30.30 -12.04
C PHE A 658 -33.04 -28.98 -11.52
N ILE A 659 -34.20 -29.10 -10.85
CA ILE A 659 -34.71 -28.09 -9.94
C ILE A 659 -34.73 -28.69 -8.55
N LYS A 660 -34.07 -28.00 -7.59
CA LYS A 660 -33.98 -28.47 -6.21
C LYS A 660 -34.50 -27.40 -5.26
N LEU A 661 -35.11 -27.79 -4.17
CA LEU A 661 -35.83 -26.88 -3.28
C LEU A 661 -35.35 -27.01 -1.85
N ILE A 662 -35.24 -25.90 -1.15
CA ILE A 662 -35.14 -25.84 0.30
C ILE A 662 -36.36 -25.07 0.82
N ASN A 663 -37.25 -25.76 1.51
CA ASN A 663 -38.44 -25.17 2.14
C ASN A 663 -38.57 -25.53 3.62
N ASN A 664 -37.55 -26.16 4.21
CA ASN A 664 -37.49 -26.45 5.64
C ASN A 664 -37.07 -25.19 6.42
N PRO A 665 -37.93 -24.66 7.31
CA PRO A 665 -37.65 -23.43 8.06
C PRO A 665 -36.33 -23.48 8.89
N ASN A 666 -35.96 -24.66 9.40
CA ASN A 666 -34.75 -24.80 10.20
C ASN A 666 -33.48 -24.62 9.34
N LYS A 667 -33.46 -25.18 8.13
CA LYS A 667 -32.36 -24.96 7.17
C LYS A 667 -32.30 -23.51 6.72
N LEU A 668 -33.44 -22.92 6.40
CA LEU A 668 -33.55 -21.53 5.92
C LEU A 668 -33.17 -20.51 6.98
N SER A 669 -33.24 -20.83 8.27
CA SER A 669 -32.84 -19.94 9.35
C SER A 669 -31.36 -19.55 9.29
N GLN A 670 -30.50 -20.37 8.69
CA GLN A 670 -29.07 -20.07 8.49
C GLN A 670 -28.84 -18.94 7.49
N LEU A 671 -29.72 -18.80 6.52
CA LEU A 671 -29.69 -17.73 5.53
C LEU A 671 -30.35 -16.43 6.05
N GLY A 672 -30.86 -16.45 7.28
CA GLY A 672 -31.57 -15.31 7.86
C GLY A 672 -32.71 -14.82 6.92
N LYS A 673 -32.73 -13.54 6.65
CA LYS A 673 -33.75 -12.92 5.78
C LYS A 673 -33.62 -13.30 4.31
N LEU A 674 -32.45 -13.68 3.80
CA LEU A 674 -32.29 -14.13 2.41
C LEU A 674 -33.04 -15.44 2.15
N GLY A 675 -33.09 -16.35 3.14
CA GLY A 675 -33.82 -17.60 3.06
C GLY A 675 -35.30 -17.53 3.44
N GLU A 676 -35.77 -16.40 3.92
CA GLU A 676 -37.15 -16.22 4.49
C GLU A 676 -38.26 -16.74 3.58
N ASN A 677 -38.09 -16.67 2.27
CA ASN A 677 -39.10 -17.09 1.29
C ASN A 677 -38.80 -18.43 0.61
N GLY A 678 -37.73 -19.16 1.09
CA GLY A 678 -37.26 -20.41 0.51
C GLY A 678 -36.18 -20.23 -0.55
N VAL A 679 -35.60 -21.34 -0.99
CA VAL A 679 -34.52 -21.36 -1.99
C VAL A 679 -34.89 -22.34 -3.09
N ILE A 680 -34.69 -21.90 -4.36
CA ILE A 680 -34.83 -22.72 -5.56
C ILE A 680 -33.46 -22.79 -6.25
N PHE A 681 -32.85 -23.97 -6.31
CA PHE A 681 -31.68 -24.24 -7.11
C PHE A 681 -32.07 -24.67 -8.52
N VAL A 682 -31.36 -24.19 -9.49
CA VAL A 682 -31.46 -24.62 -10.89
C VAL A 682 -30.09 -25.07 -11.36
N GLU A 683 -30.00 -26.30 -11.80
CA GLU A 683 -28.81 -26.83 -12.48
C GLU A 683 -29.13 -26.96 -13.96
N SER A 684 -28.34 -26.32 -14.78
CA SER A 684 -28.50 -26.45 -16.23
C SER A 684 -27.67 -27.60 -16.80
N ARG A 685 -28.04 -28.07 -17.99
CA ARG A 685 -27.33 -29.12 -18.71
C ARG A 685 -25.90 -28.70 -19.10
N LYS A 686 -25.63 -27.40 -19.24
CA LYS A 686 -24.37 -26.84 -19.70
C LYS A 686 -23.63 -26.03 -18.62
N GLY A 687 -24.21 -25.80 -17.45
CA GLY A 687 -23.63 -25.00 -16.37
C GLY A 687 -23.46 -23.51 -16.70
N ASN A 688 -24.29 -22.93 -17.58
CA ASN A 688 -24.11 -21.57 -18.09
C ASN A 688 -25.39 -20.73 -18.19
N LEU A 689 -26.44 -21.09 -17.45
CA LEU A 689 -27.71 -20.35 -17.49
C LEU A 689 -27.72 -19.06 -16.68
N ALA A 690 -26.77 -18.80 -15.82
CA ALA A 690 -26.72 -17.57 -15.03
C ALA A 690 -25.46 -16.75 -15.35
N PRO A 691 -25.37 -16.07 -16.49
CA PRO A 691 -24.25 -15.19 -16.76
C PRO A 691 -24.27 -14.01 -15.80
N ILE A 692 -23.10 -13.68 -15.24
CA ILE A 692 -22.87 -12.60 -14.26
C ILE A 692 -23.45 -11.25 -14.72
N SER A 693 -23.41 -10.99 -16.05
CA SER A 693 -23.95 -9.75 -16.64
C SER A 693 -25.46 -9.54 -16.48
N ILE A 694 -26.21 -10.61 -16.19
CA ILE A 694 -27.67 -10.57 -16.04
C ILE A 694 -28.08 -10.46 -14.57
N VAL A 695 -27.21 -10.86 -13.65
CA VAL A 695 -27.51 -10.80 -12.21
C VAL A 695 -27.25 -9.38 -11.70
N LYS A 696 -28.30 -8.57 -11.62
CA LYS A 696 -28.27 -7.27 -10.94
C LYS A 696 -27.90 -7.51 -9.46
N ASN A 697 -27.04 -6.70 -8.89
CA ASN A 697 -26.60 -6.78 -7.50
C ASN A 697 -25.60 -7.90 -7.17
N LEU A 698 -24.88 -8.41 -8.15
CA LEU A 698 -23.72 -9.27 -7.96
C LEU A 698 -22.44 -8.51 -8.31
N PHE A 699 -21.54 -8.37 -7.35
CA PHE A 699 -20.34 -7.52 -7.49
C PHE A 699 -19.08 -8.32 -7.27
N PRO A 700 -18.05 -8.15 -8.09
CA PRO A 700 -16.74 -8.74 -7.82
C PRO A 700 -16.10 -8.08 -6.60
N ILE A 701 -15.57 -8.89 -5.70
CA ILE A 701 -14.88 -8.45 -4.48
C ILE A 701 -13.58 -9.25 -4.29
N VAL A 702 -12.59 -8.58 -3.72
CA VAL A 702 -11.30 -9.19 -3.42
C VAL A 702 -11.18 -9.35 -1.91
N GLY A 703 -11.01 -10.58 -1.47
CA GLY A 703 -10.74 -10.96 -0.09
C GLY A 703 -9.26 -10.89 0.25
N LEU A 704 -8.90 -11.51 1.37
CA LEU A 704 -7.51 -11.62 1.76
C LEU A 704 -6.75 -12.60 0.86
N ASN A 705 -5.51 -12.29 0.56
CA ASN A 705 -4.63 -13.21 -0.14
C ASN A 705 -4.08 -14.24 0.84
N ARG A 706 -4.14 -15.54 0.48
CA ARG A 706 -3.61 -16.63 1.29
C ARG A 706 -2.13 -16.82 0.96
N ALA A 707 -1.29 -16.76 1.97
CA ALA A 707 0.14 -17.02 1.80
C ALA A 707 0.40 -18.44 1.31
N VAL A 708 1.28 -18.57 0.32
CA VAL A 708 1.75 -19.85 -0.23
C VAL A 708 3.23 -19.99 0.08
N ASP A 709 3.65 -21.20 0.42
CA ASP A 709 5.06 -21.49 0.66
C ASP A 709 5.83 -21.51 -0.67
N PHE A 710 6.94 -20.78 -0.74
CA PHE A 710 7.81 -20.72 -1.91
C PHE A 710 8.32 -22.12 -2.33
N SER A 711 8.65 -22.98 -1.37
CA SER A 711 9.14 -24.34 -1.64
C SER A 711 8.11 -25.20 -2.37
N LYS A 712 6.82 -25.00 -2.11
CA LYS A 712 5.74 -25.70 -2.81
C LYS A 712 5.59 -25.25 -4.26
N ASN A 713 6.00 -24.03 -4.56
CA ASN A 713 5.94 -23.45 -5.90
C ASN A 713 7.11 -23.92 -6.80
N GLN A 714 8.18 -24.43 -6.21
CA GLN A 714 9.34 -24.98 -6.94
C GLN A 714 9.20 -26.47 -7.22
N SER A 715 8.41 -27.19 -6.42
CA SER A 715 8.18 -28.63 -6.64
C SER A 715 6.93 -28.84 -7.49
N VAL A 716 7.08 -29.55 -8.60
CA VAL A 716 5.91 -30.07 -9.34
C VAL A 716 5.30 -31.17 -8.49
N PRO A 717 4.05 -31.04 -7.99
CA PRO A 717 3.43 -32.08 -7.17
C PRO A 717 3.39 -33.42 -7.92
N GLY A 718 3.92 -34.48 -7.28
CA GLY A 718 3.88 -35.84 -7.83
C GLY A 718 5.02 -36.22 -8.78
N ILE A 719 5.95 -35.31 -9.08
CA ILE A 719 7.14 -35.64 -9.87
C ILE A 719 8.34 -35.70 -8.91
N SER A 720 8.84 -36.92 -8.64
CA SER A 720 10.18 -37.09 -8.11
C SER A 720 11.16 -36.37 -9.01
N VAL A 721 12.09 -35.57 -8.46
CA VAL A 721 13.13 -34.88 -9.25
C VAL A 721 13.96 -35.94 -9.97
N THR A 722 13.52 -36.29 -11.18
CA THR A 722 14.26 -37.24 -12.00
C THR A 722 15.42 -36.51 -12.69
N PRO A 723 16.55 -37.15 -12.89
CA PRO A 723 17.72 -36.55 -13.53
C PRO A 723 17.45 -35.95 -14.95
N HIS A 724 16.37 -36.35 -15.61
CA HIS A 724 16.00 -35.97 -16.97
C HIS A 724 15.13 -34.70 -17.05
N ILE A 725 14.63 -34.18 -15.94
CA ILE A 725 13.78 -32.98 -15.94
C ILE A 725 14.65 -31.75 -15.61
N PRO A 726 14.69 -30.71 -16.48
CA PRO A 726 15.44 -29.49 -16.20
C PRO A 726 14.93 -28.77 -14.97
N ASN A 727 15.84 -28.45 -14.05
CA ASN A 727 15.57 -27.72 -12.80
C ASN A 727 16.09 -26.29 -12.93
N LEU A 728 15.32 -25.42 -13.61
CA LEU A 728 15.68 -24.04 -13.95
C LEU A 728 14.97 -23.03 -13.06
N HIS A 729 15.73 -22.25 -12.31
CA HIS A 729 15.18 -21.27 -11.37
C HIS A 729 15.97 -19.96 -11.39
N SER A 730 15.32 -18.84 -11.70
CA SER A 730 15.89 -17.49 -11.54
C SER A 730 16.13 -17.16 -10.06
N THR A 731 15.24 -17.62 -9.17
CA THR A 731 15.36 -17.58 -7.71
C THR A 731 15.49 -19.01 -7.19
N LEU A 732 16.64 -19.35 -6.63
CA LEU A 732 16.92 -20.68 -6.09
C LEU A 732 16.36 -20.91 -4.70
N TYR A 733 16.35 -19.86 -3.89
CA TYR A 733 15.91 -19.92 -2.51
C TYR A 733 15.24 -18.62 -2.10
N TRP A 734 14.17 -18.73 -1.34
CA TRP A 734 13.48 -17.63 -0.71
C TRP A 734 13.01 -18.01 0.68
N LYS A 735 13.50 -17.30 1.68
CA LYS A 735 13.03 -17.36 3.06
C LYS A 735 12.53 -15.98 3.44
N PRO A 736 11.20 -15.78 3.48
CA PRO A 736 10.61 -14.45 3.70
C PRO A 736 10.93 -13.89 5.09
N SER A 737 10.95 -14.73 6.11
CA SER A 737 11.24 -14.32 7.48
C SER A 737 11.99 -15.41 8.22
N MET A 738 13.07 -15.03 8.87
CA MET A 738 13.87 -15.87 9.76
C MET A 738 14.44 -15.00 10.90
N ILE A 739 14.33 -15.50 12.11
CA ILE A 739 14.97 -14.84 13.27
C ILE A 739 16.42 -15.31 13.37
N VAL A 740 17.34 -14.36 13.31
CA VAL A 740 18.76 -14.56 13.64
C VAL A 740 18.94 -14.20 15.10
N SER A 741 19.29 -15.21 15.91
CA SER A 741 19.50 -15.04 17.33
C SER A 741 20.87 -14.39 17.63
N SER A 742 20.98 -13.67 18.74
CA SER A 742 22.26 -13.19 19.26
C SER A 742 23.12 -14.32 19.86
N SER A 743 22.56 -15.52 20.11
CA SER A 743 23.26 -16.62 20.77
C SER A 743 24.01 -17.54 19.81
N ALA A 744 23.56 -17.66 18.55
CA ALA A 744 24.17 -18.54 17.54
C ALA A 744 23.88 -18.06 16.11
N PRO A 745 24.77 -18.34 15.13
CA PRO A 745 24.49 -18.12 13.72
C PRO A 745 23.25 -18.89 13.26
N ALA A 746 22.42 -18.25 12.44
CA ALA A 746 21.30 -18.91 11.81
C ALA A 746 21.78 -19.78 10.64
N SER A 747 21.40 -21.05 10.61
CA SER A 747 21.74 -21.98 9.54
C SER A 747 20.80 -21.81 8.34
N VAL A 748 21.39 -21.75 7.14
CA VAL A 748 20.68 -21.67 5.86
C VAL A 748 21.13 -22.81 4.97
N SER A 749 20.16 -23.55 4.39
CA SER A 749 20.44 -24.63 3.46
C SER A 749 19.50 -24.54 2.26
N PHE A 750 20.06 -24.68 1.05
CA PHE A 750 19.32 -24.71 -0.20
C PHE A 750 20.02 -25.59 -1.23
N SER A 751 19.27 -26.03 -2.25
CA SER A 751 19.82 -26.78 -3.36
C SER A 751 19.98 -25.90 -4.58
N THR A 752 21.06 -26.12 -5.33
CA THR A 752 21.27 -25.50 -6.64
C THR A 752 20.46 -26.20 -7.71
N GLY A 753 20.12 -25.51 -8.80
CA GLY A 753 19.46 -26.11 -9.97
C GLY A 753 20.44 -26.58 -11.03
N ASP A 754 19.96 -26.60 -12.29
CA ASP A 754 20.78 -26.90 -13.48
C ASP A 754 21.53 -25.68 -14.01
N ASP A 755 21.14 -24.50 -13.59
CA ASP A 755 21.79 -23.26 -13.95
C ASP A 755 23.18 -23.17 -13.30
N ILE A 756 24.16 -22.80 -14.12
CA ILE A 756 25.57 -22.62 -13.71
C ILE A 756 25.92 -21.14 -13.76
N GLY A 757 26.95 -20.76 -13.00
CA GLY A 757 27.43 -19.39 -12.95
C GLY A 757 27.31 -18.76 -11.57
N PRO A 758 27.45 -17.43 -11.49
CA PRO A 758 27.38 -16.72 -10.23
C PRO A 758 25.96 -16.69 -9.68
N MET A 759 25.82 -17.03 -8.40
CA MET A 759 24.60 -16.93 -7.62
C MET A 759 24.79 -15.93 -6.50
N ARG A 760 23.90 -14.95 -6.40
CA ARG A 760 23.94 -13.91 -5.38
C ARG A 760 23.02 -14.28 -4.22
N ILE A 761 23.58 -14.38 -3.04
CA ILE A 761 22.85 -14.52 -1.78
C ILE A 761 22.65 -13.12 -1.22
N VAL A 762 21.41 -12.70 -1.04
CA VAL A 762 21.07 -11.38 -0.47
C VAL A 762 20.30 -11.58 0.84
N VAL A 763 20.80 -10.94 1.89
CA VAL A 763 20.19 -10.91 3.22
C VAL A 763 19.72 -9.49 3.48
N ARG A 764 18.46 -9.30 3.80
CA ARG A 764 17.85 -8.01 4.13
C ARG A 764 17.06 -8.15 5.41
N GLY A 765 17.18 -7.19 6.30
CA GLY A 765 16.50 -7.33 7.59
C GLY A 765 16.45 -6.09 8.44
N VAL A 766 15.85 -6.27 9.60
CA VAL A 766 15.71 -5.27 10.65
C VAL A 766 16.13 -5.88 11.99
N THR A 767 16.98 -5.18 12.74
CA THR A 767 17.32 -5.57 14.10
C THR A 767 16.17 -5.28 15.05
N LYS A 768 16.15 -5.90 16.21
CA LYS A 768 15.17 -5.61 17.28
C LYS A 768 15.18 -4.13 17.70
N GLY A 769 16.30 -3.44 17.51
CA GLY A 769 16.43 -1.99 17.74
C GLY A 769 16.01 -1.11 16.57
N GLY A 770 15.47 -1.67 15.48
CA GLY A 770 14.94 -0.94 14.33
C GLY A 770 15.97 -0.56 13.27
N TYR A 771 17.24 -1.04 13.35
CA TYR A 771 18.23 -0.79 12.31
C TYR A 771 17.98 -1.67 11.10
N LEU A 772 17.80 -1.05 9.94
CA LEU A 772 17.68 -1.76 8.66
C LEU A 772 19.07 -2.05 8.10
N PHE A 773 19.22 -3.20 7.45
CA PHE A 773 20.47 -3.61 6.84
C PHE A 773 20.25 -4.52 5.62
N SER A 774 21.27 -4.54 4.75
CA SER A 774 21.36 -5.47 3.62
C SER A 774 22.82 -5.93 3.47
N ALA A 775 23.01 -7.18 3.05
CA ALA A 775 24.31 -7.74 2.74
C ALA A 775 24.22 -8.77 1.63
N GLU A 776 25.30 -8.93 0.88
CA GLU A 776 25.37 -9.82 -0.27
C GLU A 776 26.64 -10.68 -0.24
N GLN A 777 26.52 -11.90 -0.74
CA GLN A 777 27.65 -12.79 -1.03
C GLN A 777 27.39 -13.52 -2.33
N VAL A 778 28.39 -13.57 -3.21
CA VAL A 778 28.32 -14.34 -4.45
C VAL A 778 28.99 -15.70 -4.26
N ILE A 779 28.33 -16.76 -4.74
CA ILE A 779 28.87 -18.11 -4.85
C ILE A 779 28.86 -18.51 -6.32
N HIS A 780 29.77 -19.40 -6.75
CA HIS A 780 29.82 -19.90 -8.14
C HIS A 780 29.36 -21.35 -8.22
N VAL A 781 28.32 -21.60 -9.02
CA VAL A 781 27.83 -22.95 -9.32
C VAL A 781 28.52 -23.45 -10.58
N GLY A 782 29.21 -24.57 -10.48
CA GLY A 782 29.91 -25.23 -11.58
C GLY A 782 29.36 -26.63 -11.89
N PHE A 783 29.87 -27.23 -12.97
CA PHE A 783 29.53 -28.60 -13.32
C PHE A 783 30.01 -29.59 -12.26
N ASN A 784 29.22 -30.64 -12.05
CA ASN A 784 29.74 -31.84 -11.44
C ASN A 784 30.80 -32.43 -12.39
N ALA A 785 32.07 -32.40 -12.01
CA ALA A 785 33.06 -33.18 -12.70
C ALA A 785 32.61 -34.63 -12.57
N VAL A 786 32.13 -35.19 -13.67
CA VAL A 786 31.88 -36.66 -13.76
C VAL A 786 33.23 -37.29 -13.44
N LYS A 787 33.37 -37.87 -12.26
CA LYS A 787 34.45 -38.80 -11.98
C LYS A 787 34.21 -40.00 -12.88
N ASN A 788 34.94 -40.04 -14.05
CA ASN A 788 35.10 -41.27 -14.83
C ASN A 788 35.81 -42.34 -14.00
#